data_703f268956c51f5254f9c31029eed0c2
#
_entry.id   703f268956c51f5254f9c31029eed0c2
#
_cell.length_a   1.000
_cell.length_b   1.000
_cell.length_c   1.000
_cell.angle_alpha   90.00
_cell.angle_beta   90.00
_cell.angle_gamma   90.00
#
_symmetry.space_group_name_H-M   'P 1'
#
loop_
_entity.id
_entity.type
_entity.pdbx_description
1 polymer ?
#
loop_
_entity_poly.entity_id
_entity_poly.type
_entity_poly.pdbx_seq_one_letter_code
_entity_poly.pdbx_strand_id
1 'polypeptide(L)'
;MEHYDWNDGWTFTPVFDPAIVRPECPDLPLTPVRIPHTVRTLPYNYCNENDYQRLCGYRREFFAPKEWQGRTVLLTFEAVAHDATVFCNGRRVFHHGCGYTAFTVDLTESLRLGEQNVVAVRCDSREDLNIPPFGGQIDFLTYGGIYRAVSLDVKEPAYLRDIFIEAQAEGDFRIYTSTVGETVGCTLQAEIRSPAGSRALYSGELSLPIVGTLNGVHPWSIGHPFLYTLTVRLIRPGTSGLPDRVLDEKSTRFGFRTLQFVAGGLYLNGQRVELRGLNRHQSYPYQGYAMPDSIQQLDAQILKKQLGCNAVRTSHYPQSQAFLDACDELGLLVFVEMPGWQHIGDESWQAQALQNCREMVCQCRNHPSVFLWGVRVNGSPDDEAFYKRTNEAVRRLDPTRPTGGAHIRRKDQLLEDVYAYNDYSYTGRGAGCENRSAVTPDLRRGYLISEFGGQQFPAKTFDDEPHRLAQALHHAAVLNDAIAQPGVAGSFGWCMADYNTHREFGSGDRICYHGVLDSFRNPKLSAAVYASQKTPRSPSDIVLEVSSSMALGDHPGGFAGACWVFTNAESVRLYRSNDFIAEFSPDRRGRFAALPHPPIEVQDFVGSLLEKYEGLDPVVAPQVAAILNEMRRDALSLSPLSRARLLSLRLSWNDLLRMYYKYIGVLGSPSSVYRFEAVWHGRTVRTVVREPVQSVRLECTVYNPLLTDGPTWDCAAVSLRAIDQNGNFLPYCGEAVQLSVEGPVRILGPSVVPLRGGMAGTYLATTGRAGRAVLHCKMEGALDTEAVLTVRKRS
;
A
#
# COMPACT_ATOMS: atom_id res chain seq x y z
N MET A 1 0.44 9.25 35.12
CA MET A 1 0.00 9.57 33.75
C MET A 1 -1.22 8.74 33.43
N GLU A 2 -2.25 9.34 32.84
CA GLU A 2 -3.45 8.65 32.38
C GLU A 2 -3.56 8.86 30.87
N HIS A 3 -3.91 7.79 30.13
CA HIS A 3 -4.10 7.81 28.70
C HIS A 3 -5.49 7.26 28.37
N TYR A 4 -6.23 7.96 27.54
CA TYR A 4 -7.58 7.59 27.12
C TYR A 4 -7.67 7.52 25.59
N ASP A 5 -8.12 6.37 25.08
CA ASP A 5 -8.62 6.31 23.70
C ASP A 5 -9.89 7.18 23.60
N TRP A 6 -9.87 8.20 22.76
CA TRP A 6 -10.92 9.22 22.74
C TRP A 6 -11.75 9.19 21.45
N ASN A 7 -11.92 7.97 20.89
CA ASN A 7 -12.53 7.76 19.60
C ASN A 7 -14.06 7.58 19.62
N ASP A 8 -14.66 7.40 20.77
CA ASP A 8 -16.12 7.33 20.97
C ASP A 8 -16.70 8.65 21.52
N GLY A 9 -18.02 8.68 21.72
CA GLY A 9 -18.70 9.81 22.33
C GLY A 9 -18.73 11.10 21.50
N TRP A 10 -18.31 11.04 20.24
CA TRP A 10 -18.39 12.16 19.32
C TRP A 10 -19.77 12.26 18.66
N THR A 11 -20.18 13.48 18.39
CA THR A 11 -21.30 13.81 17.52
C THR A 11 -20.81 14.64 16.33
N PHE A 12 -21.49 14.50 15.19
CA PHE A 12 -21.12 15.11 13.92
C PHE A 12 -22.29 15.89 13.32
N THR A 13 -21.98 17.05 12.72
CA THR A 13 -22.90 17.79 11.84
C THR A 13 -22.25 18.03 10.48
N PRO A 14 -22.96 17.78 9.37
CA PRO A 14 -22.41 17.95 8.03
C PRO A 14 -22.22 19.42 7.62
N VAL A 15 -22.81 20.36 8.37
CA VAL A 15 -22.64 21.80 8.20
C VAL A 15 -22.23 22.38 9.55
N PHE A 16 -21.12 23.09 9.59
CA PHE A 16 -20.63 23.72 10.82
C PHE A 16 -21.59 24.83 11.27
N ASP A 17 -22.08 24.70 12.49
CA ASP A 17 -22.83 25.75 13.17
C ASP A 17 -21.99 26.23 14.37
N PRO A 18 -21.69 27.57 14.49
CA PRO A 18 -20.93 28.10 15.63
C PRO A 18 -21.55 27.79 17.01
N ALA A 19 -22.81 27.41 17.09
CA ALA A 19 -23.44 27.03 18.35
C ALA A 19 -22.85 25.74 18.95
N ILE A 20 -22.32 24.82 18.12
CA ILE A 20 -21.75 23.55 18.61
C ILE A 20 -20.52 23.73 19.50
N VAL A 21 -19.87 24.89 19.47
CA VAL A 21 -18.65 25.15 20.27
C VAL A 21 -19.00 25.54 21.71
N ARG A 22 -20.27 25.94 21.98
CA ARG A 22 -20.70 26.46 23.27
C ARG A 22 -21.10 25.30 24.20
N PRO A 23 -20.87 25.40 25.52
CA PRO A 23 -21.40 24.43 26.47
C PRO A 23 -22.92 24.23 26.35
N GLU A 24 -23.63 25.32 26.26
CA GLU A 24 -25.09 25.36 26.04
C GLU A 24 -25.37 25.33 24.51
N CYS A 25 -25.43 24.14 23.97
CA CYS A 25 -25.75 23.95 22.55
C CYS A 25 -27.27 23.87 22.38
N PRO A 26 -27.89 24.62 21.45
CA PRO A 26 -29.27 24.44 21.11
C PRO A 26 -29.52 23.06 20.51
N ASP A 27 -30.77 22.66 20.40
CA ASP A 27 -31.16 21.39 19.80
C ASP A 27 -30.80 21.37 18.28
N LEU A 28 -29.57 20.91 17.98
CA LEU A 28 -29.06 20.79 16.63
C LEU A 28 -29.09 19.30 16.20
N PRO A 29 -29.23 19.02 14.90
CA PRO A 29 -29.25 17.66 14.38
C PRO A 29 -27.82 17.07 14.40
N LEU A 30 -27.36 16.65 15.57
CA LEU A 30 -26.05 16.03 15.78
C LEU A 30 -26.18 14.50 15.69
N THR A 31 -25.39 13.87 14.82
CA THR A 31 -25.38 12.42 14.65
C THR A 31 -24.26 11.80 15.47
N PRO A 32 -24.51 10.81 16.36
CA PRO A 32 -23.46 10.09 17.06
C PRO A 32 -22.53 9.36 16.09
N VAL A 33 -21.21 9.51 16.28
CA VAL A 33 -20.19 8.87 15.45
C VAL A 33 -19.05 8.31 16.30
N ARG A 34 -18.32 7.34 15.77
CA ARG A 34 -17.03 6.86 16.29
C ARG A 34 -15.93 7.15 15.29
N ILE A 35 -14.75 7.52 15.80
CA ILE A 35 -13.55 7.76 15.01
C ILE A 35 -12.84 6.42 14.76
N PRO A 36 -12.28 6.20 13.55
CA PRO A 36 -12.18 7.07 12.36
C PRO A 36 -13.55 7.38 11.73
N HIS A 37 -13.74 8.61 11.25
CA HIS A 37 -15.00 9.02 10.64
C HIS A 37 -14.78 9.83 9.36
N THR A 38 -15.54 9.52 8.32
CA THR A 38 -15.58 10.29 7.07
C THR A 38 -16.83 11.20 7.04
N VAL A 39 -16.67 12.41 6.51
CA VAL A 39 -17.78 13.38 6.42
C VAL A 39 -18.93 12.91 5.55
N ARG A 40 -18.66 11.98 4.63
CA ARG A 40 -19.65 11.37 3.74
C ARG A 40 -19.19 10.01 3.28
N THR A 41 -20.05 9.01 3.32
CA THR A 41 -19.85 7.74 2.60
C THR A 41 -20.04 8.01 1.10
N LEU A 42 -19.03 7.67 0.29
CA LEU A 42 -19.04 7.89 -1.15
C LEU A 42 -19.48 6.63 -1.90
N PRO A 43 -20.04 6.75 -3.12
CA PRO A 43 -20.26 5.61 -3.99
C PRO A 43 -18.92 4.99 -4.41
N TYR A 44 -18.96 3.75 -4.92
CA TYR A 44 -17.75 3.08 -5.41
C TYR A 44 -17.09 3.85 -6.56
N ASN A 45 -17.87 4.32 -7.52
CA ASN A 45 -17.47 5.08 -8.69
C ASN A 45 -18.36 6.31 -8.87
N TYR A 46 -18.02 7.17 -9.85
CA TYR A 46 -18.73 8.45 -10.10
C TYR A 46 -18.80 9.35 -8.87
N CYS A 47 -17.77 9.30 -8.01
CA CYS A 47 -17.67 10.16 -6.85
C CYS A 47 -17.73 11.63 -7.25
N ASN A 48 -18.46 12.43 -6.46
CA ASN A 48 -18.53 13.87 -6.63
C ASN A 48 -17.79 14.54 -5.48
N GLU A 49 -16.83 15.39 -5.78
CA GLU A 49 -16.02 16.10 -4.80
C GLU A 49 -16.86 16.95 -3.85
N ASN A 50 -17.99 17.50 -4.34
CA ASN A 50 -18.93 18.27 -3.53
C ASN A 50 -19.56 17.46 -2.39
N ASP A 51 -19.52 16.12 -2.46
CA ASP A 51 -20.05 15.27 -1.40
C ASP A 51 -19.20 15.32 -0.13
N TYR A 52 -17.88 15.50 -0.24
CA TYR A 52 -16.97 15.56 0.90
C TYR A 52 -16.36 16.95 1.13
N GLN A 53 -16.32 17.83 0.13
CA GLN A 53 -15.81 19.20 0.27
C GLN A 53 -16.81 20.07 1.03
N ARG A 54 -16.60 20.23 2.32
CA ARG A 54 -17.53 20.98 3.19
C ARG A 54 -16.87 21.50 4.44
N LEU A 55 -17.53 22.45 5.03
CA LEU A 55 -17.26 22.93 6.37
C LEU A 55 -18.20 22.22 7.33
N CYS A 56 -17.69 21.29 8.11
CA CYS A 56 -18.45 20.46 9.03
C CYS A 56 -17.99 20.61 10.49
N GLY A 57 -18.71 20.02 11.43
CA GLY A 57 -18.44 20.12 12.85
C GLY A 57 -18.47 18.78 13.57
N TYR A 58 -17.60 18.64 14.54
CA TYR A 58 -17.59 17.56 15.51
C TYR A 58 -17.71 18.15 16.90
N ARG A 59 -18.42 17.46 17.81
CA ARG A 59 -18.59 17.84 19.19
C ARG A 59 -18.52 16.63 20.10
N ARG A 60 -17.84 16.79 21.24
CA ARG A 60 -17.80 15.80 22.31
C ARG A 60 -17.95 16.47 23.64
N GLU A 61 -18.86 15.94 24.48
CA GLU A 61 -19.03 16.34 25.87
C GLU A 61 -18.35 15.35 26.79
N PHE A 62 -17.75 15.85 27.87
CA PHE A 62 -17.10 14.99 28.85
C PHE A 62 -17.00 15.69 30.19
N PHE A 63 -16.96 14.89 31.25
CA PHE A 63 -16.71 15.37 32.58
C PHE A 63 -15.20 15.44 32.86
N ALA A 64 -14.68 16.60 33.30
CA ALA A 64 -13.28 16.75 33.72
C ALA A 64 -13.19 16.59 35.23
N PRO A 65 -12.56 15.52 35.76
CA PRO A 65 -12.46 15.27 37.22
C PRO A 65 -11.68 16.37 37.96
N LYS A 66 -12.03 16.64 39.20
CA LYS A 66 -11.31 17.60 40.05
C LYS A 66 -9.86 17.16 40.31
N GLU A 67 -9.59 15.88 40.25
CA GLU A 67 -8.28 15.23 40.42
C GLU A 67 -7.27 15.66 39.35
N TRP A 68 -7.75 16.25 38.24
CA TRP A 68 -6.90 16.84 37.21
C TRP A 68 -6.36 18.23 37.60
N GLN A 69 -6.72 18.75 38.77
CA GLN A 69 -6.17 20.03 39.23
C GLN A 69 -4.64 19.99 39.30
N GLY A 70 -4.01 20.97 38.66
CA GLY A 70 -2.54 21.05 38.55
C GLY A 70 -1.90 20.04 37.61
N ARG A 71 -2.69 19.34 36.80
CA ARG A 71 -2.21 18.47 35.68
C ARG A 71 -2.28 19.20 34.37
N THR A 72 -1.56 18.68 33.37
CA THR A 72 -1.65 19.11 31.98
C THR A 72 -2.52 18.12 31.19
N VAL A 73 -3.53 18.62 30.50
CA VAL A 73 -4.49 17.80 29.72
C VAL A 73 -4.27 18.07 28.23
N LEU A 74 -3.80 17.04 27.53
CA LEU A 74 -3.41 17.09 26.15
C LEU A 74 -4.36 16.25 25.27
N LEU A 75 -4.95 16.87 24.26
CA LEU A 75 -5.77 16.18 23.26
C LEU A 75 -4.98 16.07 21.97
N THR A 76 -4.73 14.84 21.51
CA THR A 76 -3.98 14.56 20.28
C THR A 76 -4.92 14.01 19.21
N PHE A 77 -4.87 14.62 18.03
CA PHE A 77 -5.49 14.11 16.80
C PHE A 77 -4.38 13.57 15.89
N GLU A 78 -4.47 12.33 15.44
CA GLU A 78 -3.50 11.78 14.51
C GLU A 78 -3.66 12.34 13.08
N ALA A 79 -4.88 12.70 12.69
CA ALA A 79 -5.16 13.49 11.49
C ALA A 79 -6.62 13.96 11.42
N VAL A 80 -6.79 15.18 10.93
CA VAL A 80 -8.10 15.78 10.59
C VAL A 80 -8.00 16.41 9.20
N ALA A 81 -8.79 15.96 8.26
CA ALA A 81 -8.71 16.43 6.88
C ALA A 81 -9.69 17.60 6.61
N HIS A 82 -9.16 18.83 6.28
CA HIS A 82 -7.75 19.19 6.09
C HIS A 82 -7.33 20.37 6.96
N ASP A 83 -8.25 21.29 7.23
CA ASP A 83 -8.04 22.44 8.11
C ASP A 83 -8.91 22.29 9.35
N ALA A 84 -8.27 22.21 10.52
CA ALA A 84 -8.95 21.95 11.78
C ALA A 84 -8.81 23.13 12.74
N THR A 85 -9.94 23.63 13.26
CA THR A 85 -9.95 24.55 14.39
C THR A 85 -10.59 23.87 15.58
N VAL A 86 -9.88 23.78 16.69
CA VAL A 86 -10.34 23.14 17.94
C VAL A 86 -10.79 24.19 18.93
N PHE A 87 -11.93 23.94 19.54
CA PHE A 87 -12.55 24.77 20.59
C PHE A 87 -12.72 23.95 21.86
N CYS A 88 -12.54 24.62 23.00
CA CYS A 88 -12.88 24.06 24.30
C CYS A 88 -13.78 25.08 25.04
N ASN A 89 -14.97 24.66 25.47
CA ASN A 89 -15.95 25.48 26.19
C ASN A 89 -16.24 26.84 25.51
N GLY A 90 -16.30 26.86 24.17
CA GLY A 90 -16.56 28.05 23.37
C GLY A 90 -15.31 28.88 23.02
N ARG A 91 -14.15 28.63 23.65
CA ARG A 91 -12.88 29.29 23.35
C ARG A 91 -12.14 28.54 22.25
N ARG A 92 -11.65 29.25 21.21
CA ARG A 92 -10.70 28.69 20.24
C ARG A 92 -9.36 28.42 20.96
N VAL A 93 -8.89 27.17 20.91
CA VAL A 93 -7.67 26.74 21.59
C VAL A 93 -6.55 26.36 20.64
N PHE A 94 -6.87 25.91 19.42
CA PHE A 94 -5.86 25.50 18.44
C PHE A 94 -6.34 25.61 17.01
N HIS A 95 -5.38 25.67 16.06
CA HIS A 95 -5.61 25.56 14.64
C HIS A 95 -4.49 24.78 13.98
N HIS A 96 -4.85 23.88 13.05
CA HIS A 96 -3.91 23.05 12.31
C HIS A 96 -4.30 22.96 10.83
N GLY A 97 -3.38 23.36 9.94
CA GLY A 97 -3.59 23.41 8.49
C GLY A 97 -2.91 22.26 7.75
N CYS A 98 -3.12 21.02 8.19
CA CYS A 98 -2.62 19.83 7.48
C CYS A 98 -3.57 18.65 7.69
N GLY A 99 -3.96 18.01 6.59
CA GLY A 99 -4.83 16.83 6.65
C GLY A 99 -4.13 15.51 6.97
N TYR A 100 -2.79 15.47 7.12
CA TYR A 100 -2.04 14.22 7.10
C TYR A 100 -1.07 14.04 8.26
N THR A 101 -0.87 15.05 9.08
CA THR A 101 0.04 15.02 10.23
C THR A 101 -0.72 15.11 11.55
N ALA A 102 -0.13 14.55 12.60
CA ALA A 102 -0.68 14.61 13.94
C ALA A 102 -0.41 15.97 14.60
N PHE A 103 -1.34 16.39 15.45
CA PHE A 103 -1.20 17.58 16.28
C PHE A 103 -1.79 17.38 17.67
N THR A 104 -1.22 18.09 18.66
CA THR A 104 -1.63 18.01 20.05
C THR A 104 -2.09 19.39 20.55
N VAL A 105 -3.21 19.41 21.23
CA VAL A 105 -3.88 20.59 21.77
C VAL A 105 -3.82 20.57 23.31
N ASP A 106 -3.31 21.59 23.93
CA ASP A 106 -3.35 21.77 25.37
C ASP A 106 -4.72 22.37 25.77
N LEU A 107 -5.50 21.60 26.51
CA LEU A 107 -6.82 21.99 27.00
C LEU A 107 -6.78 22.58 28.42
N THR A 108 -5.67 22.48 29.12
CA THR A 108 -5.51 22.68 30.57
C THR A 108 -6.21 23.95 31.07
N GLU A 109 -5.91 25.09 30.48
CA GLU A 109 -6.46 26.39 30.91
C GLU A 109 -7.95 26.62 30.53
N SER A 110 -8.48 25.77 29.62
CA SER A 110 -9.83 25.92 29.09
C SER A 110 -10.83 25.01 29.79
N LEU A 111 -10.35 24.09 30.63
CA LEU A 111 -11.18 23.12 31.33
C LEU A 111 -11.82 23.70 32.58
N ARG A 112 -13.05 23.30 32.85
CA ARG A 112 -13.81 23.49 34.09
C ARG A 112 -13.74 22.17 34.87
N LEU A 113 -12.88 22.14 35.88
CA LEU A 113 -12.68 20.93 36.67
C LEU A 113 -13.87 20.68 37.62
N GLY A 114 -14.31 19.42 37.68
CA GLY A 114 -15.50 19.01 38.44
C GLY A 114 -16.81 19.29 37.70
N GLU A 115 -16.76 19.65 36.43
CA GLU A 115 -17.92 20.02 35.60
C GLU A 115 -17.90 19.33 34.22
N GLN A 116 -19.03 19.41 33.53
CA GLN A 116 -19.10 19.04 32.11
C GLN A 116 -18.36 20.06 31.25
N ASN A 117 -17.61 19.55 30.29
CA ASN A 117 -16.85 20.33 29.33
C ASN A 117 -17.22 19.92 27.90
N VAL A 118 -16.94 20.80 26.96
CA VAL A 118 -17.19 20.56 25.54
C VAL A 118 -15.91 20.78 24.76
N VAL A 119 -15.52 19.80 23.95
CA VAL A 119 -14.58 19.97 22.84
C VAL A 119 -15.36 19.95 21.53
N ALA A 120 -15.10 20.95 20.68
CA ALA A 120 -15.65 20.99 19.34
C ALA A 120 -14.53 21.20 18.30
N VAL A 121 -14.69 20.62 17.14
CA VAL A 121 -13.77 20.75 16.01
C VAL A 121 -14.54 21.27 14.80
N ARG A 122 -14.13 22.45 14.30
CA ARG A 122 -14.47 22.92 12.97
C ARG A 122 -13.51 22.26 11.99
N CYS A 123 -14.05 21.43 11.11
CA CYS A 123 -13.28 20.70 10.12
C CYS A 123 -13.65 21.19 8.72
N ASP A 124 -12.68 21.71 7.99
CA ASP A 124 -12.82 22.21 6.63
C ASP A 124 -12.09 21.26 5.67
N SER A 125 -12.87 20.57 4.83
CA SER A 125 -12.35 19.61 3.86
C SER A 125 -12.42 20.11 2.41
N ARG A 126 -12.61 21.41 2.20
CA ARG A 126 -12.62 22.02 0.86
C ARG A 126 -11.20 22.09 0.28
N GLU A 127 -11.13 22.02 -1.03
CA GLU A 127 -9.86 22.01 -1.77
C GLU A 127 -9.43 23.41 -2.24
N ASP A 128 -10.20 24.44 -1.96
CA ASP A 128 -9.88 25.85 -2.25
C ASP A 128 -9.01 26.55 -1.18
N LEU A 129 -8.58 25.81 -0.18
CA LEU A 129 -7.72 26.30 0.90
C LEU A 129 -6.30 26.54 0.41
N ASN A 130 -5.64 27.58 0.89
CA ASN A 130 -4.23 27.87 0.59
C ASN A 130 -3.27 27.07 1.49
N ILE A 131 -3.40 25.76 1.46
CA ILE A 131 -2.56 24.80 2.22
C ILE A 131 -2.21 23.59 1.35
N PRO A 132 -1.06 22.90 1.58
CA PRO A 132 -0.77 21.63 0.90
C PRO A 132 -1.82 20.54 1.20
N PRO A 133 -2.22 19.72 0.20
CA PRO A 133 -1.71 19.62 -1.17
C PRO A 133 -2.38 20.55 -2.19
N PHE A 134 -3.26 21.46 -1.76
CA PHE A 134 -4.13 22.26 -2.60
C PHE A 134 -3.40 23.41 -3.31
N GLY A 135 -4.08 24.00 -4.32
CA GLY A 135 -3.61 25.11 -5.13
C GLY A 135 -3.46 24.78 -6.62
N GLY A 136 -3.58 23.52 -7.00
CA GLY A 136 -3.60 23.01 -8.37
C GLY A 136 -4.53 21.80 -8.46
N GLN A 137 -4.65 21.22 -9.66
CA GLN A 137 -5.35 19.97 -9.84
C GLN A 137 -4.56 18.84 -9.17
N ILE A 138 -5.27 17.90 -8.54
CA ILE A 138 -4.69 16.67 -7.95
C ILE A 138 -5.42 15.46 -8.53
N ASP A 139 -4.74 14.33 -8.68
CA ASP A 139 -5.32 13.14 -9.31
C ASP A 139 -6.01 12.18 -8.36
N PHE A 140 -6.05 12.49 -7.07
CA PHE A 140 -6.68 11.67 -6.03
C PHE A 140 -7.72 12.48 -5.24
N LEU A 141 -8.69 11.80 -4.62
CA LEU A 141 -9.64 12.44 -3.72
C LEU A 141 -9.01 12.63 -2.34
N THR A 142 -9.27 13.79 -1.73
CA THR A 142 -8.68 14.18 -0.43
C THR A 142 -9.57 13.85 0.76
N TYR A 143 -10.85 13.58 0.52
CA TYR A 143 -11.85 13.22 1.52
C TYR A 143 -11.98 14.27 2.64
N GLY A 144 -12.53 13.91 3.81
CA GLY A 144 -12.68 14.83 4.92
C GLY A 144 -13.09 14.13 6.22
N GLY A 145 -12.86 14.80 7.35
CA GLY A 145 -13.27 14.36 8.68
C GLY A 145 -12.12 14.06 9.62
N ILE A 146 -12.47 13.65 10.85
CA ILE A 146 -11.51 13.09 11.82
C ILE A 146 -11.32 11.62 11.46
N TYR A 147 -10.36 11.34 10.60
CA TYR A 147 -10.22 10.03 9.95
C TYR A 147 -9.13 9.13 10.53
N ARG A 148 -8.40 9.62 11.54
CA ARG A 148 -7.47 8.84 12.37
C ARG A 148 -7.77 9.03 13.84
N ALA A 149 -7.10 8.25 14.69
CA ALA A 149 -7.38 8.19 16.12
C ALA A 149 -7.26 9.55 16.84
N VAL A 150 -8.01 9.65 17.94
CA VAL A 150 -7.96 10.75 18.90
C VAL A 150 -7.66 10.17 20.26
N SER A 151 -6.72 10.78 20.99
CA SER A 151 -6.38 10.39 22.36
C SER A 151 -6.34 11.58 23.30
N LEU A 152 -6.60 11.34 24.59
CA LEU A 152 -6.48 12.31 25.64
C LEU A 152 -5.46 11.82 26.68
N ASP A 153 -4.45 12.63 26.95
CA ASP A 153 -3.43 12.38 27.95
C ASP A 153 -3.54 13.35 29.13
N VAL A 154 -3.52 12.82 30.35
CA VAL A 154 -3.44 13.62 31.58
C VAL A 154 -2.09 13.41 32.21
N LYS A 155 -1.26 14.45 32.20
CA LYS A 155 0.15 14.43 32.58
C LYS A 155 0.45 15.33 33.75
N GLU A 156 1.62 15.12 34.40
CA GLU A 156 2.20 16.11 35.29
C GLU A 156 2.50 17.41 34.53
N PRO A 157 2.61 18.58 35.19
CA PRO A 157 3.02 19.84 34.56
C PRO A 157 4.38 19.76 33.87
N ALA A 158 5.27 18.92 34.41
CA ALA A 158 6.55 18.58 33.77
C ALA A 158 6.45 17.21 33.11
N TYR A 159 6.62 17.16 31.78
CA TYR A 159 6.47 15.93 31.00
C TYR A 159 7.43 15.87 29.81
N LEU A 160 7.55 14.67 29.22
CA LEU A 160 8.29 14.39 27.98
C LEU A 160 7.44 14.78 26.76
N ARG A 161 7.92 15.76 26.00
CA ARG A 161 7.25 16.14 24.74
C ARG A 161 7.56 15.12 23.65
N ASP A 162 8.85 14.79 23.47
CA ASP A 162 9.32 13.94 22.38
C ASP A 162 10.51 13.10 22.80
N ILE A 163 10.64 11.93 22.15
CA ILE A 163 11.82 11.06 22.24
C ILE A 163 12.24 10.66 20.82
N PHE A 164 13.53 10.71 20.53
CA PHE A 164 14.13 10.28 19.27
C PHE A 164 15.36 9.44 19.54
N ILE A 165 15.54 8.34 18.80
CA ILE A 165 16.72 7.49 18.90
C ILE A 165 17.39 7.31 17.54
N GLU A 166 18.65 7.67 17.45
CA GLU A 166 19.57 7.24 16.40
C GLU A 166 20.21 5.92 16.84
N ALA A 167 20.13 4.87 16.03
CA ALA A 167 20.64 3.54 16.37
C ALA A 167 21.32 2.89 15.15
N GLN A 168 22.62 2.61 15.26
CA GLN A 168 23.42 2.03 14.20
C GLN A 168 23.48 0.50 14.30
N ALA A 169 23.73 -0.19 13.20
CA ALA A 169 23.75 -1.65 13.15
C ALA A 169 24.79 -2.28 14.07
N GLU A 170 25.85 -1.56 14.37
CA GLU A 170 26.96 -1.96 15.24
C GLU A 170 26.59 -1.90 16.72
N GLY A 171 25.45 -1.26 17.06
CA GLY A 171 24.94 -1.14 18.40
C GLY A 171 25.15 0.25 19.04
N ASP A 172 25.79 1.16 18.36
CA ASP A 172 25.91 2.55 18.81
C ASP A 172 24.55 3.25 18.71
N PHE A 173 24.24 4.04 19.75
CA PHE A 173 22.98 4.79 19.77
C PHE A 173 23.16 6.17 20.41
N ARG A 174 22.24 7.08 20.03
CA ARG A 174 22.05 8.39 20.67
C ARG A 174 20.58 8.62 20.88
N ILE A 175 20.21 9.01 22.09
CA ILE A 175 18.83 9.33 22.45
C ILE A 175 18.72 10.83 22.69
N TYR A 176 17.73 11.43 22.05
CA TYR A 176 17.34 12.83 22.23
C TYR A 176 15.96 12.87 22.86
N THR A 177 15.75 13.82 23.75
CA THR A 177 14.43 14.06 24.32
C THR A 177 14.21 15.55 24.54
N SER A 178 12.96 15.95 24.51
CA SER A 178 12.54 17.30 24.89
C SER A 178 11.48 17.22 25.97
N THR A 179 11.56 18.14 26.90
CA THR A 179 10.64 18.24 28.04
C THR A 179 9.84 19.54 27.99
N VAL A 180 8.73 19.57 28.73
CA VAL A 180 7.88 20.75 28.93
C VAL A 180 7.73 20.94 30.45
N GLY A 181 7.56 22.19 30.90
CA GLY A 181 7.35 22.52 32.27
C GLY A 181 8.64 22.66 33.12
N GLU A 182 8.50 22.73 34.44
CA GLU A 182 9.61 22.93 35.37
C GLU A 182 10.34 21.60 35.61
N THR A 183 11.50 21.42 35.02
CA THR A 183 12.32 20.21 35.11
C THR A 183 13.62 20.39 35.87
N VAL A 184 13.82 21.53 36.50
CA VAL A 184 15.00 21.76 37.36
C VAL A 184 15.03 20.74 38.51
N GLY A 185 16.19 20.07 38.68
CA GLY A 185 16.36 19.01 39.68
C GLY A 185 15.72 17.68 39.28
N CYS A 186 15.12 17.54 38.09
CA CYS A 186 14.69 16.24 37.56
C CYS A 186 15.84 15.53 36.86
N THR A 187 15.81 14.20 36.87
CA THR A 187 16.71 13.36 36.10
C THR A 187 15.94 12.63 34.98
N LEU A 188 16.66 12.28 33.93
CA LEU A 188 16.13 11.46 32.85
C LEU A 188 16.73 10.06 32.96
N GLN A 189 15.93 9.03 32.81
CA GLN A 189 16.35 7.64 32.76
C GLN A 189 15.89 7.03 31.46
N ALA A 190 16.80 6.38 30.71
CA ALA A 190 16.45 5.60 29.52
C ALA A 190 16.66 4.11 29.76
N GLU A 191 15.78 3.32 29.20
CA GLU A 191 15.83 1.87 29.25
C GLU A 191 15.58 1.32 27.84
N ILE A 192 16.45 0.40 27.37
CA ILE A 192 16.28 -0.33 26.10
C ILE A 192 16.04 -1.80 26.42
N ARG A 193 14.96 -2.36 25.84
CA ARG A 193 14.59 -3.77 25.96
C ARG A 193 14.49 -4.44 24.58
N SER A 194 14.84 -5.72 24.52
CA SER A 194 14.51 -6.58 23.38
C SER A 194 13.10 -7.18 23.51
N PRO A 195 12.48 -7.65 22.41
CA PRO A 195 11.15 -8.27 22.45
C PRO A 195 11.06 -9.51 23.36
N ALA A 196 12.14 -10.27 23.49
CA ALA A 196 12.20 -11.53 24.23
C ALA A 196 12.59 -11.36 25.70
N GLY A 197 12.96 -10.14 26.14
CA GLY A 197 13.65 -9.96 27.43
C GLY A 197 12.84 -9.22 28.49
N SER A 198 12.70 -9.81 29.67
CA SER A 198 12.29 -9.12 30.88
C SER A 198 13.40 -8.21 31.44
N ARG A 199 14.66 -8.43 31.03
CA ARG A 199 15.84 -7.66 31.49
C ARG A 199 16.13 -6.51 30.53
N ALA A 200 16.36 -5.31 31.08
CA ALA A 200 16.87 -4.17 30.32
C ALA A 200 18.27 -4.50 29.77
N LEU A 201 18.47 -4.22 28.48
CA LEU A 201 19.79 -4.31 27.83
C LEU A 201 20.65 -3.09 28.16
N TYR A 202 19.99 -1.95 28.36
CA TYR A 202 20.57 -0.68 28.78
C TYR A 202 19.65 -0.01 29.81
N SER A 203 20.23 0.57 30.84
CA SER A 203 19.58 1.45 31.79
C SER A 203 20.60 2.46 32.29
N GLY A 204 20.30 3.75 32.21
CA GLY A 204 21.23 4.81 32.61
C GLY A 204 20.54 6.15 32.87
N GLU A 205 21.16 6.98 33.72
CA GLU A 205 20.78 8.38 33.89
C GLU A 205 21.46 9.26 32.83
N LEU A 206 20.88 10.44 32.60
CA LEU A 206 21.09 11.17 31.37
C LEU A 206 21.67 12.58 31.56
N SER A 207 22.77 12.81 30.86
CA SER A 207 23.05 14.11 30.22
C SER A 207 22.66 14.03 28.75
N LEU A 208 21.97 15.03 28.20
CA LEU A 208 21.51 15.03 26.81
C LEU A 208 22.61 15.47 25.84
N PRO A 209 22.75 14.81 24.65
CA PRO A 209 22.13 13.56 24.28
C PRO A 209 22.75 12.37 25.02
N ILE A 210 21.94 11.32 25.25
CA ILE A 210 22.45 10.06 25.77
C ILE A 210 23.19 9.37 24.66
N VAL A 211 24.44 9.00 24.92
CA VAL A 211 25.26 8.22 23.99
C VAL A 211 25.63 6.90 24.63
N GLY A 212 25.50 5.81 23.91
CA GLY A 212 25.85 4.48 24.41
C GLY A 212 26.10 3.50 23.29
N THR A 213 26.61 2.33 23.66
CA THR A 213 26.81 1.19 22.76
C THR A 213 26.26 -0.07 23.39
N LEU A 214 25.49 -0.85 22.65
CA LEU A 214 25.02 -2.18 23.02
C LEU A 214 25.72 -3.23 22.17
N ASN A 215 26.46 -4.13 22.83
CA ASN A 215 27.12 -5.24 22.14
C ASN A 215 26.13 -6.36 21.81
N GLY A 216 26.27 -6.98 20.62
CA GLY A 216 25.51 -8.14 20.23
C GLY A 216 24.04 -7.83 19.89
N VAL A 217 23.74 -6.64 19.38
CA VAL A 217 22.42 -6.27 18.88
C VAL A 217 22.08 -7.09 17.65
N HIS A 218 20.77 -7.29 17.44
CA HIS A 218 20.23 -7.83 16.19
C HIS A 218 19.78 -6.67 15.30
N PRO A 219 20.52 -6.37 14.21
CA PRO A 219 20.13 -5.27 13.32
C PRO A 219 18.79 -5.52 12.62
N TRP A 220 17.99 -4.48 12.53
CA TRP A 220 16.74 -4.50 11.76
C TRP A 220 17.08 -4.59 10.26
N SER A 221 16.42 -5.50 9.55
CA SER A 221 16.55 -5.65 8.10
C SER A 221 15.27 -6.18 7.46
N ILE A 222 15.20 -6.15 6.13
CA ILE A 222 14.05 -6.63 5.34
C ILE A 222 13.73 -8.11 5.64
N GLY A 223 14.76 -8.94 5.88
CA GLY A 223 14.61 -10.37 6.17
C GLY A 223 14.44 -10.70 7.66
N HIS A 224 14.94 -9.82 8.51
CA HIS A 224 14.96 -9.97 9.97
C HIS A 224 14.58 -8.63 10.63
N PRO A 225 13.29 -8.28 10.70
CA PRO A 225 12.81 -7.00 11.22
C PRO A 225 12.77 -7.00 12.76
N PHE A 226 13.95 -7.00 13.38
CA PHE A 226 14.08 -7.06 14.83
C PHE A 226 13.89 -5.68 15.45
N LEU A 227 12.90 -5.55 16.34
CA LEU A 227 12.53 -4.29 17.00
C LEU A 227 12.89 -4.31 18.46
N TYR A 228 13.39 -3.20 18.95
CA TYR A 228 13.64 -2.91 20.37
C TYR A 228 12.63 -1.89 20.85
N THR A 229 12.44 -1.82 22.17
CA THR A 229 11.66 -0.77 22.83
C THR A 229 12.59 0.13 23.63
N LEU A 230 12.56 1.43 23.36
CA LEU A 230 13.12 2.48 24.17
C LEU A 230 12.03 3.03 25.07
N THR A 231 12.29 3.09 26.38
CA THR A 231 11.47 3.80 27.36
C THR A 231 12.31 4.88 28.02
N VAL A 232 11.82 6.11 28.02
CA VAL A 232 12.44 7.25 28.71
C VAL A 232 11.51 7.69 29.84
N ARG A 233 12.07 7.90 31.05
CA ARG A 233 11.37 8.38 32.24
C ARG A 233 11.93 9.73 32.66
N LEU A 234 11.04 10.66 32.96
CA LEU A 234 11.35 11.90 33.63
C LEU A 234 11.11 11.67 35.14
N ILE A 235 12.16 11.76 35.97
CA ILE A 235 12.13 11.39 37.36
C ILE A 235 12.47 12.63 38.19
N ARG A 236 11.68 12.88 39.23
CA ARG A 236 12.00 13.83 40.30
C ARG A 236 12.59 13.03 41.47
N PRO A 237 13.87 13.23 41.80
CA PRO A 237 14.51 12.54 42.92
C PRO A 237 13.80 12.86 44.23
N GLY A 238 13.65 11.85 45.07
CA GLY A 238 13.09 12.01 46.37
C GLY A 238 14.03 12.79 47.32
N THR A 239 13.46 13.57 48.19
CA THR A 239 14.22 14.31 49.24
C THR A 239 13.90 13.75 50.61
N SER A 240 14.89 13.74 51.52
CA SER A 240 14.69 13.38 52.92
C SER A 240 14.05 12.00 53.14
N GLY A 241 14.45 10.98 52.36
CA GLY A 241 13.97 9.61 52.51
C GLY A 241 12.66 9.27 51.78
N LEU A 242 12.11 10.19 51.02
CA LEU A 242 11.02 9.92 50.10
C LEU A 242 11.54 9.21 48.83
N PRO A 243 10.78 8.27 48.25
CA PRO A 243 11.17 7.61 47.00
C PRO A 243 11.15 8.58 45.81
N ASP A 244 11.94 8.24 44.78
CA ASP A 244 11.90 8.93 43.50
C ASP A 244 10.50 8.85 42.88
N ARG A 245 10.07 9.94 42.25
CA ARG A 245 8.77 10.03 41.60
C ARG A 245 8.93 10.11 40.09
N VAL A 246 8.39 9.13 39.36
CA VAL A 246 8.26 9.21 37.89
C VAL A 246 7.17 10.24 37.58
N LEU A 247 7.55 11.33 36.91
CA LEU A 247 6.62 12.37 36.47
C LEU A 247 5.97 12.01 35.14
N ASP A 248 6.76 11.49 34.21
CA ASP A 248 6.26 11.04 32.90
C ASP A 248 7.12 9.90 32.39
N GLU A 249 6.50 9.05 31.55
CA GLU A 249 7.15 7.96 30.84
C GLU A 249 6.67 7.96 29.38
N LYS A 250 7.61 7.84 28.46
CA LYS A 250 7.32 7.71 27.04
C LYS A 250 8.10 6.56 26.44
N SER A 251 7.43 5.73 25.62
CA SER A 251 8.06 4.59 24.95
C SER A 251 7.92 4.68 23.45
N THR A 252 8.90 4.16 22.72
CA THR A 252 8.85 3.99 21.26
C THR A 252 9.54 2.70 20.86
N ARG A 253 9.08 2.08 19.76
CA ARG A 253 9.80 0.97 19.12
C ARG A 253 10.83 1.55 18.16
N PHE A 254 11.94 0.84 17.96
CA PHE A 254 12.99 1.21 17.02
C PHE A 254 13.78 -0.01 16.59
N GLY A 255 14.65 0.13 15.60
CA GLY A 255 15.58 -0.91 15.14
C GLY A 255 16.99 -0.36 14.99
N PHE A 256 17.99 -1.13 15.41
CA PHE A 256 19.39 -0.83 15.11
C PHE A 256 19.62 -1.07 13.61
N ARG A 257 20.04 -0.05 12.87
CA ARG A 257 20.35 -0.16 11.46
C ARG A 257 21.26 0.95 10.96
N THR A 258 22.07 0.64 9.96
CA THR A 258 22.89 1.61 9.23
C THR A 258 22.38 1.70 7.80
N LEU A 259 22.06 2.90 7.35
CA LEU A 259 21.52 3.17 6.03
C LEU A 259 22.46 4.08 5.25
N GLN A 260 22.79 3.69 4.01
CA GLN A 260 23.58 4.49 3.09
C GLN A 260 22.95 4.46 1.71
N PHE A 261 22.71 5.63 1.14
CA PHE A 261 22.20 5.75 -0.22
C PHE A 261 23.20 6.57 -1.05
N VAL A 262 23.96 5.86 -1.86
CA VAL A 262 25.11 6.40 -2.62
C VAL A 262 24.97 6.12 -4.11
N ALA A 263 25.94 6.54 -4.90
CA ALA A 263 25.96 6.32 -6.36
C ALA A 263 25.78 4.85 -6.77
N GLY A 264 26.25 3.90 -5.95
CA GLY A 264 26.11 2.46 -6.19
C GLY A 264 24.73 1.87 -5.85
N GLY A 265 23.83 2.65 -5.25
CA GLY A 265 22.51 2.22 -4.81
C GLY A 265 22.29 2.38 -3.31
N LEU A 266 21.27 1.69 -2.80
CA LEU A 266 20.91 1.66 -1.40
C LEU A 266 21.64 0.51 -0.69
N TYR A 267 22.21 0.80 0.49
CA TYR A 267 22.83 -0.20 1.37
C TYR A 267 22.15 -0.15 2.74
N LEU A 268 21.75 -1.31 3.23
CA LEU A 268 21.21 -1.50 4.57
C LEU A 268 22.13 -2.45 5.33
N ASN A 269 22.72 -1.99 6.44
CA ASN A 269 23.69 -2.74 7.24
C ASN A 269 24.86 -3.26 6.38
N GLY A 270 25.36 -2.43 5.47
CA GLY A 270 26.45 -2.77 4.55
C GLY A 270 26.07 -3.68 3.37
N GLN A 271 24.84 -4.19 3.31
CA GLN A 271 24.36 -5.01 2.21
C GLN A 271 23.57 -4.19 1.19
N ARG A 272 23.87 -4.35 -0.10
CA ARG A 272 23.12 -3.70 -1.18
C ARG A 272 21.69 -4.22 -1.20
N VAL A 273 20.75 -3.31 -1.22
CA VAL A 273 19.31 -3.58 -1.35
C VAL A 273 18.85 -3.12 -2.72
N GLU A 274 18.19 -4.01 -3.44
CA GLU A 274 17.45 -3.67 -4.66
C GLU A 274 16.00 -3.47 -4.31
N LEU A 275 15.51 -2.23 -4.51
CA LEU A 275 14.14 -1.87 -4.18
C LEU A 275 13.18 -2.38 -5.25
N ARG A 276 12.15 -3.08 -4.81
CA ARG A 276 11.01 -3.48 -5.62
C ARG A 276 9.75 -3.09 -4.89
N GLY A 277 9.19 -1.95 -5.28
CA GLY A 277 8.12 -1.30 -4.56
C GLY A 277 6.90 -0.96 -5.41
N LEU A 278 5.89 -0.49 -4.71
CA LEU A 278 4.69 0.12 -5.27
C LEU A 278 4.40 1.43 -4.55
N ASN A 279 3.76 2.35 -5.25
CA ASN A 279 3.17 3.54 -4.66
C ASN A 279 1.83 3.19 -4.00
N ARG A 280 1.49 3.81 -2.88
CA ARG A 280 0.25 3.54 -2.16
C ARG A 280 -0.52 4.81 -1.84
N HIS A 281 -1.79 4.88 -2.28
CA HIS A 281 -2.80 5.75 -1.68
C HIS A 281 -3.50 5.03 -0.52
N GLN A 282 -3.80 5.77 0.57
CA GLN A 282 -4.49 5.20 1.75
C GLN A 282 -6.03 5.25 1.63
N SER A 283 -6.56 5.20 0.41
CA SER A 283 -7.99 5.28 0.14
C SER A 283 -8.66 3.92 -0.01
N TYR A 284 -9.91 3.84 0.42
CA TYR A 284 -10.73 2.63 0.42
C TYR A 284 -12.14 2.93 -0.06
N PRO A 285 -12.78 2.02 -0.81
CA PRO A 285 -14.17 2.18 -1.23
C PRO A 285 -15.09 2.56 -0.07
N TYR A 286 -16.01 3.47 -0.34
CA TYR A 286 -17.03 3.99 0.55
C TYR A 286 -16.55 4.91 1.67
N GLN A 287 -15.40 4.62 2.29
CA GLN A 287 -14.90 5.28 3.50
C GLN A 287 -13.77 6.28 3.26
N GLY A 288 -13.20 6.31 2.04
CA GLY A 288 -12.03 7.16 1.77
C GLY A 288 -10.86 6.81 2.68
N TYR A 289 -10.40 7.77 3.48
CA TYR A 289 -9.28 7.57 4.41
C TYR A 289 -9.70 6.97 5.76
N ALA A 290 -11.00 7.01 6.10
CA ALA A 290 -11.51 6.69 7.43
C ALA A 290 -11.63 5.18 7.66
N MET A 291 -10.50 4.49 7.80
CA MET A 291 -10.43 3.07 8.09
C MET A 291 -9.59 2.80 9.34
N PRO A 292 -9.96 1.79 10.16
CA PRO A 292 -9.23 1.45 11.36
C PRO A 292 -7.84 0.89 11.06
N ASP A 293 -7.00 0.84 12.11
CA ASP A 293 -5.61 0.41 12.04
C ASP A 293 -5.42 -0.97 11.43
N SER A 294 -6.32 -1.91 11.73
CA SER A 294 -6.30 -3.27 11.19
C SER A 294 -6.29 -3.32 9.65
N ILE A 295 -7.03 -2.41 9.01
CA ILE A 295 -7.08 -2.31 7.55
C ILE A 295 -5.84 -1.61 6.99
N GLN A 296 -5.27 -0.63 7.71
CA GLN A 296 -4.01 -0.02 7.34
C GLN A 296 -2.85 -1.03 7.39
N GLN A 297 -2.81 -1.85 8.44
CA GLN A 297 -1.84 -2.94 8.60
C GLN A 297 -2.00 -4.02 7.52
N LEU A 298 -3.23 -4.31 7.10
CA LEU A 298 -3.50 -5.28 6.04
C LEU A 298 -2.82 -4.90 4.72
N ASP A 299 -2.81 -3.62 4.33
CA ASP A 299 -2.12 -3.18 3.13
C ASP A 299 -0.60 -3.46 3.18
N ALA A 300 0.05 -3.27 4.34
CA ALA A 300 1.45 -3.64 4.52
C ALA A 300 1.67 -5.16 4.40
N GLN A 301 0.75 -5.96 4.94
CA GLN A 301 0.79 -7.42 4.81
C GLN A 301 0.62 -7.87 3.35
N ILE A 302 -0.29 -7.25 2.60
CA ILE A 302 -0.50 -7.53 1.17
C ILE A 302 0.77 -7.20 0.38
N LEU A 303 1.34 -6.01 0.56
CA LEU A 303 2.58 -5.60 -0.09
C LEU A 303 3.72 -6.60 0.17
N LYS A 304 3.93 -6.95 1.42
CA LYS A 304 5.04 -7.82 1.80
C LYS A 304 4.80 -9.29 1.47
N LYS A 305 3.66 -9.84 1.91
CA LYS A 305 3.42 -11.31 1.88
C LYS A 305 2.84 -11.76 0.55
N GLN A 306 1.87 -11.03 0.00
CA GLN A 306 1.20 -11.42 -1.25
C GLN A 306 2.02 -10.95 -2.46
N LEU A 307 2.31 -9.65 -2.56
CA LEU A 307 3.02 -9.07 -3.70
C LEU A 307 4.54 -9.24 -3.64
N GLY A 308 5.13 -9.57 -2.48
CA GLY A 308 6.58 -9.78 -2.35
C GLY A 308 7.39 -8.50 -2.53
N CYS A 309 6.79 -7.33 -2.33
CA CYS A 309 7.50 -6.07 -2.29
C CYS A 309 8.43 -5.99 -1.08
N ASN A 310 9.53 -5.28 -1.23
CA ASN A 310 10.44 -4.97 -0.12
C ASN A 310 10.44 -3.48 0.23
N ALA A 311 9.71 -2.67 -0.55
CA ALA A 311 9.55 -1.25 -0.33
C ALA A 311 8.16 -0.75 -0.74
N VAL A 312 7.76 0.42 -0.21
CA VAL A 312 6.55 1.15 -0.57
C VAL A 312 6.84 2.65 -0.51
N ARG A 313 6.25 3.42 -1.43
CA ARG A 313 6.21 4.88 -1.33
C ARG A 313 4.81 5.33 -0.91
N THR A 314 4.72 6.12 0.14
CA THR A 314 3.46 6.67 0.65
C THR A 314 3.09 7.94 -0.12
N SER A 315 2.61 7.75 -1.33
CA SER A 315 2.24 8.81 -2.25
C SER A 315 0.90 9.46 -1.85
N HIS A 316 0.75 10.75 -1.77
CA HIS A 316 1.74 11.84 -1.82
C HIS A 316 1.60 12.62 -0.50
N TYR A 317 1.69 11.93 0.62
CA TYR A 317 1.48 12.44 1.99
C TYR A 317 1.87 11.42 3.06
N PRO A 318 2.13 11.83 4.31
CA PRO A 318 2.34 10.92 5.43
C PRO A 318 1.10 10.07 5.70
N GLN A 319 1.30 8.76 5.85
CA GLN A 319 0.21 7.81 6.08
C GLN A 319 0.11 7.38 7.55
N SER A 320 -0.84 6.49 7.87
CA SER A 320 -1.14 6.03 9.23
C SER A 320 0.09 5.49 9.94
N GLN A 321 0.24 5.78 11.25
CA GLN A 321 1.28 5.19 12.10
C GLN A 321 1.12 3.66 12.17
N ALA A 322 -0.10 3.14 12.22
CA ALA A 322 -0.36 1.69 12.20
C ALA A 322 0.16 1.01 10.90
N PHE A 323 0.14 1.71 9.77
CA PHE A 323 0.75 1.21 8.54
C PHE A 323 2.28 1.16 8.65
N LEU A 324 2.92 2.19 9.21
CA LEU A 324 4.37 2.24 9.42
C LEU A 324 4.82 1.20 10.45
N ASP A 325 4.07 1.03 11.54
CA ASP A 325 4.30 -0.03 12.54
C ASP A 325 4.30 -1.42 11.90
N ALA A 326 3.33 -1.69 11.03
CA ALA A 326 3.30 -2.94 10.29
C ALA A 326 4.47 -3.08 9.30
N CYS A 327 4.92 -1.99 8.67
CA CYS A 327 6.12 -1.98 7.83
C CYS A 327 7.38 -2.30 8.64
N ASP A 328 7.49 -1.76 9.87
CA ASP A 328 8.58 -2.07 10.79
C ASP A 328 8.61 -3.55 11.16
N GLU A 329 7.46 -4.13 11.48
CA GLU A 329 7.31 -5.53 11.87
C GLU A 329 7.55 -6.52 10.72
N LEU A 330 7.22 -6.11 9.51
CA LEU A 330 7.32 -6.95 8.31
C LEU A 330 8.66 -6.80 7.56
N GLY A 331 9.46 -5.79 7.90
CA GLY A 331 10.67 -5.46 7.15
C GLY A 331 10.34 -4.92 5.75
N LEU A 332 9.44 -3.95 5.67
CA LEU A 332 9.07 -3.26 4.44
C LEU A 332 9.61 -1.83 4.50
N LEU A 333 10.53 -1.47 3.61
CA LEU A 333 11.11 -0.13 3.54
C LEU A 333 10.07 0.89 3.07
N VAL A 334 10.07 2.09 3.67
CA VAL A 334 9.08 3.13 3.37
C VAL A 334 9.76 4.43 2.93
N PHE A 335 9.38 4.92 1.76
CA PHE A 335 9.65 6.26 1.29
C PHE A 335 8.46 7.16 1.69
N VAL A 336 8.64 8.00 2.70
CA VAL A 336 7.61 8.93 3.21
C VAL A 336 7.85 10.30 2.62
N GLU A 337 6.80 10.96 2.12
CA GLU A 337 6.92 12.27 1.50
C GLU A 337 5.94 13.31 2.04
N MET A 338 6.32 14.58 1.90
CA MET A 338 5.51 15.74 2.28
C MET A 338 4.23 15.82 1.45
N PRO A 339 3.13 16.35 1.99
CA PRO A 339 1.90 16.56 1.22
C PRO A 339 2.10 17.52 0.06
N GLY A 340 1.68 17.12 -1.15
CA GLY A 340 1.72 18.00 -2.32
C GLY A 340 1.76 17.25 -3.65
N TRP A 341 1.20 17.88 -4.68
CA TRP A 341 1.19 17.35 -6.05
C TRP A 341 1.29 18.50 -7.05
N GLN A 342 2.40 18.55 -7.79
CA GLN A 342 2.76 19.48 -8.87
C GLN A 342 2.76 20.99 -8.52
N HIS A 343 2.01 21.45 -7.54
CA HIS A 343 1.85 22.85 -7.20
C HIS A 343 2.76 23.27 -6.05
N ILE A 344 3.37 24.48 -6.20
CA ILE A 344 4.03 25.22 -5.13
C ILE A 344 3.32 26.56 -5.02
N GLY A 345 2.75 26.84 -3.84
CA GLY A 345 2.00 28.08 -3.59
C GLY A 345 2.88 29.25 -3.18
N ASP A 346 2.22 30.26 -2.67
CA ASP A 346 2.83 31.47 -2.15
C ASP A 346 3.65 31.25 -0.85
N GLU A 347 4.18 32.29 -0.27
CA GLU A 347 4.99 32.20 0.96
C GLU A 347 4.21 31.62 2.14
N SER A 348 2.91 31.86 2.27
CA SER A 348 2.05 31.29 3.30
C SER A 348 1.89 29.79 3.10
N TRP A 349 1.63 29.35 1.88
CA TRP A 349 1.56 27.95 1.50
C TRP A 349 2.91 27.24 1.75
N GLN A 350 4.04 27.86 1.37
CA GLN A 350 5.38 27.31 1.58
C GLN A 350 5.73 27.21 3.07
N ALA A 351 5.32 28.18 3.89
CA ALA A 351 5.49 28.12 5.34
C ALA A 351 4.72 26.95 5.96
N GLN A 352 3.48 26.71 5.52
CA GLN A 352 2.69 25.55 5.94
C GLN A 352 3.32 24.25 5.47
N ALA A 353 3.78 24.17 4.22
CA ALA A 353 4.47 23.00 3.68
C ALA A 353 5.74 22.66 4.48
N LEU A 354 6.52 23.67 4.86
CA LEU A 354 7.69 23.48 5.71
C LEU A 354 7.33 22.97 7.10
N GLN A 355 6.23 23.45 7.68
CA GLN A 355 5.70 22.93 8.95
C GLN A 355 5.27 21.47 8.80
N ASN A 356 4.56 21.11 7.72
CA ASN A 356 4.15 19.74 7.42
C ASN A 356 5.37 18.81 7.28
N CYS A 357 6.46 19.25 6.68
CA CYS A 357 7.73 18.49 6.64
C CYS A 357 8.27 18.20 8.03
N ARG A 358 8.26 19.18 8.94
CA ARG A 358 8.74 19.00 10.32
C ARG A 358 7.88 18.00 11.08
N GLU A 359 6.58 18.13 10.98
CA GLU A 359 5.61 17.22 11.61
C GLU A 359 5.77 15.79 11.08
N MET A 360 5.88 15.63 9.76
CA MET A 360 6.14 14.34 9.12
C MET A 360 7.37 13.65 9.69
N VAL A 361 8.49 14.35 9.79
CA VAL A 361 9.73 13.77 10.32
C VAL A 361 9.58 13.43 11.80
N CYS A 362 9.07 14.36 12.61
CA CYS A 362 8.92 14.14 14.05
C CYS A 362 8.03 12.94 14.37
N GLN A 363 6.93 12.76 13.64
CA GLN A 363 6.04 11.62 13.87
C GLN A 363 6.57 10.27 13.34
N CYS A 364 7.49 10.28 12.36
CA CYS A 364 7.90 9.05 11.66
C CYS A 364 9.36 8.64 11.88
N ARG A 365 10.21 9.47 12.50
CA ARG A 365 11.67 9.26 12.56
C ARG A 365 12.15 8.08 13.43
N ASN A 366 11.31 7.56 14.32
CA ASN A 366 11.64 6.37 15.10
C ASN A 366 11.35 5.05 14.35
N HIS A 367 10.60 5.08 13.24
CA HIS A 367 10.33 3.89 12.43
C HIS A 367 11.57 3.43 11.66
N PRO A 368 12.14 2.25 11.93
CA PRO A 368 13.30 1.77 11.20
C PRO A 368 12.99 1.44 9.73
N SER A 369 11.74 1.22 9.36
CA SER A 369 11.30 1.00 7.98
C SER A 369 11.47 2.24 7.09
N VAL A 370 11.34 3.45 7.64
CA VAL A 370 11.49 4.68 6.86
C VAL A 370 12.95 4.85 6.42
N PHE A 371 13.20 4.84 5.10
CA PHE A 371 14.55 4.90 4.56
C PHE A 371 14.87 6.19 3.78
N LEU A 372 13.83 6.96 3.39
CA LEU A 372 13.98 8.15 2.57
C LEU A 372 12.90 9.18 2.94
N TRP A 373 13.30 10.43 3.11
CA TRP A 373 12.40 11.56 3.30
C TRP A 373 12.13 12.29 2.00
N GLY A 374 10.88 12.29 1.54
CA GLY A 374 10.41 13.08 0.41
C GLY A 374 10.19 14.52 0.82
N VAL A 375 11.12 15.40 0.44
CA VAL A 375 11.14 16.81 0.82
C VAL A 375 10.82 17.75 -0.33
N ARG A 376 10.47 17.19 -1.49
CA ARG A 376 10.01 17.88 -2.69
C ARG A 376 8.57 17.46 -2.98
N VAL A 377 7.74 18.43 -3.33
CA VAL A 377 6.38 18.18 -3.83
C VAL A 377 6.45 17.34 -5.11
N ASN A 378 5.70 16.22 -5.14
CA ASN A 378 5.71 15.31 -6.29
C ASN A 378 5.47 16.05 -7.60
N GLY A 379 6.40 15.87 -8.55
CA GLY A 379 6.27 16.40 -9.90
C GLY A 379 6.24 17.93 -10.04
N SER A 380 6.62 18.67 -9.01
CA SER A 380 6.63 20.14 -9.04
C SER A 380 7.80 20.69 -9.86
N PRO A 381 7.71 21.95 -10.31
CA PRO A 381 8.86 22.70 -10.84
C PRO A 381 9.93 22.89 -9.76
N ASP A 382 11.15 23.30 -10.21
CA ASP A 382 12.21 23.70 -9.30
C ASP A 382 11.88 25.01 -8.58
N ASP A 383 12.15 25.04 -7.27
CA ASP A 383 12.19 26.24 -6.42
C ASP A 383 13.35 26.08 -5.43
N GLU A 384 14.50 26.67 -5.80
CA GLU A 384 15.73 26.50 -5.04
C GLU A 384 15.60 27.01 -3.60
N ALA A 385 14.97 28.16 -3.41
CA ALA A 385 14.84 28.77 -2.08
C ALA A 385 13.95 27.93 -1.16
N PHE A 386 12.83 27.45 -1.66
CA PHE A 386 11.91 26.62 -0.91
C PHE A 386 12.53 25.26 -0.59
N TYR A 387 13.10 24.56 -1.58
CA TYR A 387 13.65 23.21 -1.37
C TYR A 387 14.95 23.17 -0.56
N LYS A 388 15.74 24.24 -0.55
CA LYS A 388 16.82 24.40 0.45
C LYS A 388 16.26 24.39 1.87
N ARG A 389 15.18 25.12 2.13
CA ARG A 389 14.54 25.20 3.45
C ARG A 389 13.97 23.86 3.90
N THR A 390 13.29 23.11 3.02
CA THR A 390 12.74 21.79 3.36
C THR A 390 13.85 20.78 3.66
N ASN A 391 14.88 20.71 2.81
CA ASN A 391 16.04 19.83 3.01
C ASN A 391 16.76 20.12 4.33
N GLU A 392 17.05 21.39 4.62
CA GLU A 392 17.71 21.79 5.86
C GLU A 392 16.88 21.46 7.11
N ALA A 393 15.57 21.71 7.06
CA ALA A 393 14.69 21.43 8.18
C ALA A 393 14.65 19.94 8.50
N VAL A 394 14.56 19.09 7.47
CA VAL A 394 14.51 17.64 7.64
C VAL A 394 15.85 17.07 8.13
N ARG A 395 16.98 17.50 7.54
CA ARG A 395 18.33 17.05 7.97
C ARG A 395 18.66 17.44 9.41
N ARG A 396 18.12 18.56 9.91
CA ARG A 396 18.27 18.96 11.34
C ARG A 396 17.47 18.07 12.29
N LEU A 397 16.30 17.58 11.85
CA LEU A 397 15.41 16.75 12.67
C LEU A 397 15.79 15.28 12.64
N ASP A 398 16.36 14.83 11.53
CA ASP A 398 16.85 13.46 11.35
C ASP A 398 18.05 13.43 10.39
N PRO A 399 19.28 13.38 10.91
CA PRO A 399 20.49 13.26 10.11
C PRO A 399 20.79 11.82 9.66
N THR A 400 20.00 10.83 10.08
CA THR A 400 20.29 9.41 9.84
C THR A 400 19.74 8.90 8.52
N ARG A 401 18.82 9.65 7.90
CA ARG A 401 18.18 9.30 6.63
C ARG A 401 18.44 10.34 5.57
N PRO A 402 18.66 9.91 4.31
CA PRO A 402 18.79 10.83 3.19
C PRO A 402 17.45 11.51 2.86
N THR A 403 17.56 12.66 2.20
CA THR A 403 16.44 13.36 1.58
C THR A 403 16.35 12.98 0.10
N GLY A 404 15.12 12.98 -0.43
CA GLY A 404 14.81 12.74 -1.84
C GLY A 404 13.60 13.56 -2.29
N GLY A 405 13.27 13.44 -3.56
CA GLY A 405 12.10 14.13 -4.10
C GLY A 405 11.77 13.62 -5.50
N ALA A 406 10.48 13.44 -5.78
CA ALA A 406 10.01 12.91 -7.05
C ALA A 406 10.06 13.97 -8.17
N HIS A 407 11.10 13.92 -8.97
CA HIS A 407 11.30 14.76 -10.16
C HIS A 407 10.54 14.18 -11.36
N ILE A 408 10.08 15.05 -12.26
CA ILE A 408 9.38 14.65 -13.50
C ILE A 408 10.13 15.09 -14.76
N ARG A 409 11.12 15.94 -14.62
CA ARG A 409 11.96 16.39 -15.73
C ARG A 409 13.38 15.85 -15.58
N ARG A 410 14.01 15.60 -16.71
CA ARG A 410 15.43 15.25 -16.76
C ARG A 410 16.27 16.46 -16.34
N LYS A 411 17.34 16.21 -15.59
CA LYS A 411 18.31 17.21 -15.17
C LYS A 411 17.74 18.37 -14.35
N ASP A 412 16.59 18.15 -13.67
CA ASP A 412 16.12 19.10 -12.64
C ASP A 412 17.19 19.32 -11.57
N GLN A 413 17.12 20.45 -10.92
CA GLN A 413 18.05 20.82 -9.86
C GLN A 413 17.98 19.81 -8.70
N LEU A 414 19.12 19.22 -8.35
CA LEU A 414 19.26 18.28 -7.23
C LEU A 414 19.76 19.02 -5.99
N LEU A 415 18.89 19.19 -5.02
CA LEU A 415 19.21 19.72 -3.68
C LEU A 415 19.17 18.61 -2.63
N GLU A 416 18.51 17.53 -2.95
CA GLU A 416 18.34 16.33 -2.16
C GLU A 416 19.60 15.42 -2.22
N ASP A 417 19.66 14.45 -1.34
CA ASP A 417 20.74 13.44 -1.33
C ASP A 417 20.54 12.37 -2.40
N VAL A 418 19.28 12.12 -2.78
CA VAL A 418 18.84 11.10 -3.74
C VAL A 418 17.98 11.72 -4.82
N TYR A 419 18.31 11.46 -6.08
CA TYR A 419 17.47 11.81 -7.23
C TYR A 419 16.41 10.72 -7.42
N ALA A 420 15.17 10.99 -7.02
CA ALA A 420 14.04 10.11 -7.31
C ALA A 420 13.29 10.64 -8.54
N TYR A 421 13.02 9.79 -9.52
CA TYR A 421 12.50 10.19 -10.82
C TYR A 421 11.23 9.43 -11.19
N ASN A 422 10.20 10.15 -11.62
CA ASN A 422 8.99 9.57 -12.20
C ASN A 422 9.27 9.26 -13.67
N ASP A 423 9.55 7.99 -13.97
CA ASP A 423 9.93 7.53 -15.31
C ASP A 423 8.73 7.01 -16.08
N TYR A 424 8.16 7.85 -16.91
CA TYR A 424 7.07 7.51 -17.82
C TYR A 424 7.54 7.34 -19.26
N SER A 425 8.78 6.95 -19.48
CA SER A 425 9.37 6.83 -20.84
C SER A 425 8.97 5.56 -21.58
N TYR A 426 8.65 4.48 -20.87
CA TYR A 426 8.32 3.19 -21.49
C TYR A 426 6.89 3.16 -22.02
N THR A 427 6.75 3.01 -23.34
CA THR A 427 5.46 2.97 -24.04
C THR A 427 5.10 1.59 -24.61
N GLY A 428 5.71 0.52 -24.08
CA GLY A 428 5.50 -0.86 -24.52
C GLY A 428 6.57 -1.39 -25.49
N ARG A 429 7.53 -0.56 -25.92
CA ARG A 429 8.65 -0.92 -26.80
C ARG A 429 9.94 -0.26 -26.37
N GLY A 430 11.06 -0.89 -26.66
CA GLY A 430 12.39 -0.38 -26.32
C GLY A 430 12.80 -0.65 -24.87
N ALA A 431 13.62 0.24 -24.31
CA ALA A 431 14.07 0.15 -22.92
C ALA A 431 12.92 0.42 -21.94
N GLY A 432 12.82 -0.35 -20.86
CA GLY A 432 11.79 -0.25 -19.84
C GLY A 432 11.90 1.02 -18.98
N CYS A 433 13.08 1.64 -18.93
CA CYS A 433 13.31 2.92 -18.26
C CYS A 433 14.41 3.72 -18.96
N GLU A 434 14.50 4.99 -18.62
CA GLU A 434 15.55 5.87 -19.12
C GLU A 434 16.92 5.54 -18.53
N ASN A 435 17.95 5.88 -19.28
CA ASN A 435 19.32 5.76 -18.77
C ASN A 435 19.55 6.79 -17.65
N ARG A 436 19.97 6.32 -16.48
CA ARG A 436 20.28 7.17 -15.33
C ARG A 436 21.18 8.38 -15.69
N SER A 437 22.19 8.18 -16.56
CA SER A 437 23.10 9.25 -16.96
C SER A 437 22.43 10.36 -17.79
N ALA A 438 21.33 10.04 -18.48
CA ALA A 438 20.52 11.00 -19.19
C ALA A 438 19.58 11.79 -18.26
N VAL A 439 19.19 11.19 -17.13
CA VAL A 439 18.16 11.72 -16.23
C VAL A 439 18.75 12.52 -15.09
N THR A 440 19.62 11.95 -14.25
CA THR A 440 20.15 12.66 -13.08
C THR A 440 21.22 13.70 -13.46
N PRO A 441 21.23 14.89 -12.84
CA PRO A 441 22.29 15.87 -13.05
C PRO A 441 23.62 15.47 -12.41
N ASP A 442 23.63 14.58 -11.39
CA ASP A 442 24.82 14.16 -10.66
C ASP A 442 24.86 12.63 -10.44
N LEU A 443 25.76 11.96 -11.16
CA LEU A 443 25.96 10.52 -11.07
C LEU A 443 26.65 10.06 -9.77
N ARG A 444 27.14 10.97 -8.93
CA ARG A 444 27.74 10.66 -7.63
C ARG A 444 26.69 10.50 -6.53
N ARG A 445 25.46 10.93 -6.76
CA ARG A 445 24.34 10.83 -5.84
C ARG A 445 23.54 9.54 -6.06
N GLY A 446 22.75 9.13 -5.06
CA GLY A 446 21.80 8.03 -5.18
C GLY A 446 20.73 8.31 -6.24
N TYR A 447 20.20 7.24 -6.82
CA TYR A 447 19.13 7.33 -7.83
C TYR A 447 18.14 6.18 -7.69
N LEU A 448 16.85 6.49 -7.81
CA LEU A 448 15.76 5.52 -7.89
C LEU A 448 14.65 6.01 -8.83
N ILE A 449 13.83 5.07 -9.31
CA ILE A 449 12.62 5.37 -10.06
C ILE A 449 11.45 5.39 -9.08
N SER A 450 10.88 6.60 -8.82
CA SER A 450 9.81 6.80 -7.84
C SER A 450 8.43 6.45 -8.37
N GLU A 451 8.22 6.54 -9.68
CA GLU A 451 6.97 6.14 -10.35
C GLU A 451 7.25 5.63 -11.75
N PHE A 452 6.43 4.68 -12.19
CA PHE A 452 6.32 4.25 -13.60
C PHE A 452 4.98 3.56 -13.86
N GLY A 453 4.53 3.50 -15.10
CA GLY A 453 3.28 2.86 -15.50
C GLY A 453 2.08 3.81 -15.34
N GLY A 454 1.14 3.49 -14.47
CA GLY A 454 0.01 4.35 -14.15
C GLY A 454 -0.88 4.68 -15.36
N GLN A 455 -1.04 5.97 -15.62
CA GLN A 455 -1.85 6.50 -16.71
C GLN A 455 -1.39 6.05 -18.12
N GLN A 456 -0.16 5.59 -18.28
CA GLN A 456 0.32 5.06 -19.56
C GLN A 456 -0.32 3.73 -19.92
N PHE A 457 -0.70 2.94 -18.92
CA PHE A 457 -1.26 1.63 -19.14
C PHE A 457 -2.33 1.25 -18.10
N PRO A 458 -3.48 1.96 -18.06
CA PRO A 458 -4.59 1.57 -17.19
C PRO A 458 -5.15 0.23 -17.64
N ALA A 459 -5.45 -0.67 -16.71
CA ALA A 459 -6.09 -1.95 -17.02
C ALA A 459 -7.16 -2.30 -15.98
N LYS A 460 -8.33 -2.69 -16.50
CA LYS A 460 -9.45 -3.19 -15.72
C LYS A 460 -9.42 -4.71 -15.69
N THR A 461 -10.02 -5.31 -14.71
CA THR A 461 -10.09 -6.77 -14.58
C THR A 461 -10.89 -7.41 -15.72
N PHE A 462 -11.83 -6.69 -16.32
CA PHE A 462 -12.68 -7.13 -17.44
C PHE A 462 -12.20 -6.69 -18.83
N ASP A 463 -11.02 -6.05 -18.92
CA ASP A 463 -10.37 -5.82 -20.22
C ASP A 463 -10.00 -7.15 -20.87
N ASP A 464 -9.79 -7.17 -22.16
CA ASP A 464 -9.36 -8.37 -22.87
C ASP A 464 -7.99 -8.90 -22.40
N GLU A 465 -7.71 -10.16 -22.65
CA GLU A 465 -6.47 -10.80 -22.21
C GLU A 465 -5.21 -10.12 -22.76
N PRO A 466 -5.13 -9.71 -24.03
CA PRO A 466 -3.99 -8.98 -24.55
C PRO A 466 -3.70 -7.67 -23.79
N HIS A 467 -4.75 -6.91 -23.43
CA HIS A 467 -4.60 -5.65 -22.71
C HIS A 467 -4.11 -5.89 -21.29
N ARG A 468 -4.71 -6.84 -20.55
CA ARG A 468 -4.28 -7.22 -19.19
C ARG A 468 -2.85 -7.76 -19.17
N LEU A 469 -2.48 -8.57 -20.18
CA LEU A 469 -1.12 -9.08 -20.36
C LEU A 469 -0.12 -7.95 -20.64
N ALA A 470 -0.48 -7.00 -21.48
CA ALA A 470 0.39 -5.88 -21.81
C ALA A 470 0.70 -5.00 -20.59
N GLN A 471 -0.27 -4.77 -19.68
CA GLN A 471 0.01 -4.10 -18.39
C GLN A 471 1.01 -4.92 -17.57
N ALA A 472 0.83 -6.23 -17.44
CA ALA A 472 1.74 -7.08 -16.67
C ALA A 472 3.16 -7.06 -17.24
N LEU A 473 3.30 -7.18 -18.58
CA LEU A 473 4.59 -7.12 -19.25
C LEU A 473 5.23 -5.73 -19.19
N HIS A 474 4.42 -4.65 -19.11
CA HIS A 474 4.90 -3.29 -18.86
C HIS A 474 5.62 -3.21 -17.51
N HIS A 475 4.98 -3.66 -16.44
CA HIS A 475 5.61 -3.72 -15.11
C HIS A 475 6.87 -4.60 -15.13
N ALA A 476 6.83 -5.77 -15.75
CA ALA A 476 7.99 -6.66 -15.85
C ALA A 476 9.17 -6.00 -16.60
N ALA A 477 8.90 -5.23 -17.66
CA ALA A 477 9.92 -4.57 -18.47
C ALA A 477 10.63 -3.46 -17.67
N VAL A 478 9.88 -2.62 -16.97
CA VAL A 478 10.48 -1.53 -16.17
C VAL A 478 11.27 -2.10 -14.99
N LEU A 479 10.70 -3.08 -14.26
CA LEU A 479 11.42 -3.76 -13.17
C LEU A 479 12.73 -4.40 -13.67
N ASN A 480 12.69 -5.11 -14.80
CA ASN A 480 13.88 -5.74 -15.39
C ASN A 480 14.99 -4.73 -15.70
N ASP A 481 14.62 -3.64 -16.38
CA ASP A 481 15.61 -2.68 -16.87
C ASP A 481 16.13 -1.77 -15.75
N ALA A 482 15.33 -1.49 -14.72
CA ALA A 482 15.78 -0.84 -13.50
C ALA A 482 16.82 -1.68 -12.75
N ILE A 483 16.60 -3.00 -12.65
CA ILE A 483 17.55 -3.96 -12.06
C ILE A 483 18.84 -4.06 -12.89
N ALA A 484 18.71 -4.13 -14.21
CA ALA A 484 19.84 -4.29 -15.14
C ALA A 484 20.76 -3.06 -15.16
N GLN A 485 20.27 -1.88 -14.79
CA GLN A 485 21.00 -0.63 -14.91
C GLN A 485 21.84 -0.34 -13.66
N PRO A 486 23.21 -0.24 -13.78
CA PRO A 486 24.07 0.04 -12.65
C PRO A 486 23.75 1.37 -11.96
N GLY A 487 23.69 1.35 -10.62
CA GLY A 487 23.46 2.53 -9.78
C GLY A 487 22.01 2.97 -9.68
N VAL A 488 21.06 2.25 -10.29
CA VAL A 488 19.65 2.35 -9.97
C VAL A 488 19.38 1.50 -8.73
N ALA A 489 18.81 2.11 -7.69
CA ALA A 489 18.53 1.40 -6.43
C ALA A 489 17.27 0.54 -6.53
N GLY A 490 16.44 0.77 -7.54
CA GLY A 490 15.19 0.07 -7.82
C GLY A 490 14.07 0.99 -8.23
N SER A 491 12.84 0.50 -8.19
CA SER A 491 11.69 1.22 -8.73
C SER A 491 10.39 0.96 -7.97
N PHE A 492 9.45 1.92 -8.10
CA PHE A 492 8.11 1.89 -7.51
C PHE A 492 7.06 2.02 -8.60
N GLY A 493 6.29 0.95 -8.83
CA GLY A 493 5.20 0.97 -9.80
C GLY A 493 4.03 1.84 -9.32
N TRP A 494 3.39 2.54 -10.23
CA TRP A 494 2.14 3.24 -9.98
C TRP A 494 0.98 2.35 -10.40
N CYS A 495 0.16 1.79 -9.49
CA CYS A 495 0.31 1.84 -8.05
C CYS A 495 -0.16 0.51 -7.41
N MET A 496 -0.27 0.44 -6.09
CA MET A 496 -0.70 -0.76 -5.37
C MET A 496 -2.14 -1.15 -5.73
N ALA A 497 -3.07 -0.21 -5.62
CA ALA A 497 -4.49 -0.48 -5.84
C ALA A 497 -5.17 0.66 -6.61
N ASP A 498 -6.23 0.33 -7.34
CA ASP A 498 -7.09 1.32 -7.98
C ASP A 498 -7.67 2.29 -6.94
N TYR A 499 -7.85 3.53 -7.34
CA TYR A 499 -8.33 4.59 -6.45
C TYR A 499 -9.29 5.55 -7.15
N ASN A 500 -10.15 6.21 -6.37
CA ASN A 500 -11.03 7.23 -6.89
C ASN A 500 -10.23 8.50 -7.26
N THR A 501 -10.56 9.07 -8.41
CA THR A 501 -9.86 10.23 -8.97
C THR A 501 -10.75 11.46 -9.09
N HIS A 502 -10.13 12.63 -9.11
CA HIS A 502 -10.78 13.91 -9.27
C HIS A 502 -11.36 14.06 -10.69
N ARG A 503 -12.48 14.80 -10.83
CA ARG A 503 -13.19 15.04 -12.10
C ARG A 503 -12.31 15.59 -13.20
N GLU A 504 -11.29 16.36 -12.85
CA GLU A 504 -10.39 17.02 -13.80
C GLU A 504 -9.41 16.05 -14.48
N PHE A 505 -9.35 14.80 -14.03
CA PHE A 505 -8.45 13.78 -14.56
C PHE A 505 -9.04 12.94 -15.70
N GLY A 506 -10.27 13.24 -16.13
CA GLY A 506 -10.85 12.63 -17.34
C GLY A 506 -11.16 11.14 -17.26
N SER A 507 -11.09 10.50 -16.08
CA SER A 507 -11.55 9.13 -15.90
C SER A 507 -13.07 9.04 -16.06
N GLY A 508 -13.55 8.13 -16.94
CA GLY A 508 -14.95 8.05 -17.30
C GLY A 508 -15.89 7.74 -16.13
N ASP A 509 -15.46 6.91 -15.19
CA ASP A 509 -16.22 6.50 -13.99
C ASP A 509 -15.58 6.95 -12.68
N ARG A 510 -14.63 7.86 -12.73
CA ARG A 510 -13.93 8.45 -11.59
C ARG A 510 -13.05 7.46 -10.81
N ILE A 511 -12.53 6.44 -11.48
CA ILE A 511 -11.55 5.51 -10.94
C ILE A 511 -10.32 5.52 -11.83
N CYS A 512 -9.14 5.66 -11.23
CA CYS A 512 -7.85 5.39 -11.86
C CYS A 512 -7.58 3.88 -11.77
N TYR A 513 -7.64 3.17 -12.90
CA TYR A 513 -7.37 1.74 -12.99
C TYR A 513 -5.87 1.43 -13.14
N HIS A 514 -5.07 2.11 -12.33
CA HIS A 514 -3.61 2.06 -12.36
C HIS A 514 -3.01 0.99 -11.44
N GLY A 515 -3.81 0.45 -10.53
CA GLY A 515 -3.37 -0.51 -9.55
C GLY A 515 -2.98 -1.86 -10.13
N VAL A 516 -2.05 -2.55 -9.47
CA VAL A 516 -1.83 -3.99 -9.66
C VAL A 516 -2.90 -4.81 -8.94
N LEU A 517 -3.63 -4.18 -8.04
CA LEU A 517 -4.84 -4.68 -7.37
C LEU A 517 -6.02 -3.78 -7.74
N ASP A 518 -7.26 -4.29 -7.61
CA ASP A 518 -8.45 -3.46 -7.65
C ASP A 518 -8.61 -2.62 -6.36
N SER A 519 -9.64 -1.78 -6.28
CA SER A 519 -9.87 -0.92 -5.12
C SER A 519 -10.15 -1.70 -3.81
N PHE A 520 -10.61 -2.95 -3.89
CA PHE A 520 -10.81 -3.86 -2.76
C PHE A 520 -9.59 -4.74 -2.47
N ARG A 521 -8.47 -4.51 -3.13
CA ARG A 521 -7.20 -5.26 -3.04
C ARG A 521 -7.27 -6.65 -3.65
N ASN A 522 -8.22 -6.95 -4.53
CA ASN A 522 -8.19 -8.16 -5.33
C ASN A 522 -7.09 -8.07 -6.40
N PRO A 523 -6.32 -9.16 -6.65
CA PRO A 523 -5.19 -9.11 -7.55
C PRO A 523 -5.62 -9.08 -9.02
N LYS A 524 -5.01 -8.18 -9.81
CA LYS A 524 -5.00 -8.21 -11.26
C LYS A 524 -3.82 -9.07 -11.77
N LEU A 525 -3.74 -9.32 -13.07
CA LEU A 525 -2.64 -10.11 -13.64
C LEU A 525 -1.26 -9.52 -13.32
N SER A 526 -1.14 -8.19 -13.33
CA SER A 526 0.12 -7.49 -13.00
C SER A 526 0.59 -7.70 -11.55
N ALA A 527 -0.28 -8.10 -10.62
CA ALA A 527 0.12 -8.50 -9.27
C ALA A 527 1.05 -9.74 -9.28
N ALA A 528 0.83 -10.66 -10.23
CA ALA A 528 1.65 -11.86 -10.36
C ALA A 528 3.11 -11.55 -10.77
N VAL A 529 3.35 -10.42 -11.45
CA VAL A 529 4.70 -9.94 -11.79
C VAL A 529 5.53 -9.72 -10.52
N TYR A 530 4.96 -9.04 -9.52
CA TYR A 530 5.60 -8.79 -8.24
C TYR A 530 5.68 -10.05 -7.38
N ALA A 531 4.58 -10.77 -7.26
CA ALA A 531 4.46 -11.97 -6.46
C ALA A 531 5.46 -13.06 -6.88
N SER A 532 5.69 -13.21 -8.18
CA SER A 532 6.64 -14.19 -8.73
C SER A 532 8.11 -13.84 -8.50
N GLN A 533 8.45 -12.60 -8.09
CA GLN A 533 9.84 -12.25 -7.81
C GLN A 533 10.30 -12.64 -6.39
N LYS A 534 9.45 -13.24 -5.58
CA LYS A 534 9.84 -13.78 -4.27
C LYS A 534 10.69 -15.03 -4.42
N THR A 535 11.74 -15.15 -3.62
CA THR A 535 12.45 -16.42 -3.47
C THR A 535 11.58 -17.40 -2.69
N PRO A 536 11.19 -18.56 -3.27
CA PRO A 536 10.35 -19.52 -2.58
C PRO A 536 11.14 -20.23 -1.49
N ARG A 537 10.52 -20.46 -0.33
CA ARG A 537 11.07 -21.22 0.81
C ARG A 537 10.35 -22.57 1.00
N SER A 538 9.16 -22.69 0.44
CA SER A 538 8.29 -23.86 0.55
C SER A 538 7.42 -23.98 -0.71
N PRO A 539 6.81 -25.15 -0.98
CA PRO A 539 5.87 -25.35 -2.07
C PRO A 539 4.71 -24.33 -2.07
N SER A 540 4.25 -23.87 -0.89
CA SER A 540 3.18 -22.88 -0.75
C SER A 540 3.57 -21.47 -1.23
N ASP A 541 4.87 -21.18 -1.35
CA ASP A 541 5.37 -19.89 -1.85
C ASP A 541 5.38 -19.83 -3.39
N ILE A 542 5.16 -20.96 -4.06
CA ILE A 542 5.19 -21.02 -5.52
C ILE A 542 3.96 -20.32 -6.10
N VAL A 543 4.22 -19.33 -6.93
CA VAL A 543 3.26 -18.65 -7.78
C VAL A 543 3.15 -19.38 -9.11
N LEU A 544 1.96 -19.55 -9.61
CA LEU A 544 1.69 -20.06 -10.97
C LEU A 544 0.47 -19.32 -11.50
N GLU A 545 0.72 -18.26 -12.27
CA GLU A 545 -0.34 -17.47 -12.91
C GLU A 545 -0.19 -17.54 -14.42
N VAL A 546 -1.22 -18.05 -15.10
CA VAL A 546 -1.28 -18.20 -16.54
C VAL A 546 -2.09 -17.05 -17.11
N SER A 547 -1.52 -16.29 -18.04
CA SER A 547 -2.11 -15.06 -18.58
C SER A 547 -3.38 -15.26 -19.40
N SER A 548 -3.63 -16.48 -19.89
CA SER A 548 -4.76 -16.82 -20.77
C SER A 548 -5.72 -17.82 -20.12
N SER A 549 -7.01 -17.61 -20.32
CA SER A 549 -8.07 -18.59 -20.02
C SER A 549 -8.03 -19.80 -20.94
N MET A 550 -7.32 -19.70 -22.07
CA MET A 550 -7.33 -20.66 -23.19
C MET A 550 -8.70 -20.78 -23.89
N ALA A 551 -9.61 -19.84 -23.65
CA ALA A 551 -10.95 -19.79 -24.25
C ALA A 551 -10.89 -19.05 -25.59
N LEU A 552 -10.95 -19.81 -26.68
CA LEU A 552 -10.81 -19.26 -28.06
C LEU A 552 -11.91 -18.26 -28.42
N GLY A 553 -13.11 -18.43 -27.86
CA GLY A 553 -14.26 -17.56 -28.14
C GLY A 553 -14.12 -16.14 -27.62
N ASP A 554 -13.22 -15.91 -26.65
CA ASP A 554 -12.98 -14.60 -26.03
C ASP A 554 -11.97 -13.76 -26.83
N HIS A 555 -11.42 -14.29 -27.91
CA HIS A 555 -10.42 -13.63 -28.73
C HIS A 555 -10.94 -13.28 -30.12
N PRO A 556 -10.55 -12.11 -30.67
CA PRO A 556 -10.92 -11.74 -32.05
C PRO A 556 -10.54 -12.85 -33.03
N GLY A 557 -11.52 -13.32 -33.83
CA GLY A 557 -11.33 -14.39 -34.80
C GLY A 557 -10.99 -15.77 -34.22
N GLY A 558 -11.04 -15.94 -32.89
CA GLY A 558 -10.66 -17.19 -32.20
C GLY A 558 -9.15 -17.41 -32.08
N PHE A 559 -8.33 -16.39 -32.19
CA PHE A 559 -6.87 -16.46 -32.05
C PHE A 559 -6.40 -16.00 -30.69
N ALA A 560 -5.97 -16.95 -29.87
CA ALA A 560 -5.62 -16.71 -28.46
C ALA A 560 -4.32 -15.89 -28.24
N GLY A 561 -3.55 -15.54 -29.25
CA GLY A 561 -2.36 -14.72 -29.12
C GLY A 561 -1.25 -15.32 -28.25
N ALA A 562 -0.43 -14.48 -27.63
CA ALA A 562 0.65 -14.90 -26.74
C ALA A 562 0.12 -15.40 -25.40
N CYS A 563 0.75 -16.44 -24.86
CA CYS A 563 0.47 -16.96 -23.52
C CYS A 563 1.75 -16.88 -22.67
N TRP A 564 1.65 -16.25 -21.50
CA TRP A 564 2.74 -16.09 -20.57
C TRP A 564 2.38 -16.68 -19.21
N VAL A 565 3.40 -17.17 -18.51
CA VAL A 565 3.28 -17.69 -17.15
C VAL A 565 4.19 -16.89 -16.23
N PHE A 566 3.60 -16.30 -15.21
CA PHE A 566 4.32 -15.62 -14.13
C PHE A 566 4.50 -16.62 -12.98
N THR A 567 5.75 -16.99 -12.70
CA THR A 567 6.08 -18.01 -11.70
C THR A 567 7.47 -17.80 -11.12
N ASN A 568 7.67 -18.24 -9.89
CA ASN A 568 8.97 -18.39 -9.23
C ASN A 568 9.41 -19.87 -9.13
N ALA A 569 8.75 -20.76 -9.88
CA ALA A 569 9.17 -22.14 -10.04
C ALA A 569 10.39 -22.25 -10.99
N GLU A 570 11.04 -23.41 -11.01
CA GLU A 570 12.20 -23.68 -11.87
C GLU A 570 11.78 -23.87 -13.32
N SER A 571 10.62 -24.50 -13.55
CA SER A 571 10.04 -24.71 -14.87
C SER A 571 8.52 -24.90 -14.80
N VAL A 572 7.88 -24.90 -15.97
CA VAL A 572 6.44 -25.17 -16.13
C VAL A 572 6.26 -26.24 -17.20
N ARG A 573 5.58 -27.33 -16.85
CA ARG A 573 5.16 -28.37 -17.79
C ARG A 573 3.78 -28.06 -18.31
N LEU A 574 3.61 -28.18 -19.63
CA LEU A 574 2.32 -28.08 -20.30
C LEU A 574 1.84 -29.46 -20.76
N TYR A 575 0.58 -29.73 -20.47
CA TYR A 575 -0.13 -30.89 -21.00
C TYR A 575 -1.38 -30.41 -21.75
N ARG A 576 -1.73 -31.12 -22.82
CA ARG A 576 -3.01 -31.00 -23.51
C ARG A 576 -3.76 -32.33 -23.31
N SER A 577 -4.86 -32.27 -22.57
CA SER A 577 -5.51 -33.48 -22.05
C SER A 577 -4.48 -34.35 -21.27
N ASN A 578 -4.19 -35.54 -21.73
CA ASN A 578 -3.21 -36.46 -21.12
C ASN A 578 -1.83 -36.41 -21.79
N ASP A 579 -1.67 -35.65 -22.87
CA ASP A 579 -0.43 -35.60 -23.64
C ASP A 579 0.50 -34.52 -23.08
N PHE A 580 1.71 -34.91 -22.75
CA PHE A 580 2.79 -33.97 -22.47
C PHE A 580 3.17 -33.19 -23.73
N ILE A 581 3.18 -31.87 -23.65
CA ILE A 581 3.54 -31.01 -24.77
C ILE A 581 5.00 -30.59 -24.70
N ALA A 582 5.34 -29.87 -23.62
CA ALA A 582 6.68 -29.36 -23.42
C ALA A 582 6.90 -28.94 -21.96
N GLU A 583 8.17 -28.78 -21.57
CA GLU A 583 8.59 -28.13 -20.33
C GLU A 583 9.32 -26.84 -20.67
N PHE A 584 8.88 -25.74 -20.06
CA PHE A 584 9.42 -24.40 -20.29
C PHE A 584 10.16 -23.91 -19.06
N SER A 585 11.31 -23.33 -19.24
CA SER A 585 12.12 -22.69 -18.19
C SER A 585 12.22 -21.18 -18.45
N PRO A 586 12.47 -20.38 -17.40
CA PRO A 586 12.70 -18.94 -17.56
C PRO A 586 13.86 -18.67 -18.52
N ASP A 587 13.67 -17.79 -19.50
CA ASP A 587 14.73 -17.38 -20.40
C ASP A 587 15.68 -16.39 -19.72
N ARG A 588 16.84 -16.90 -19.29
CA ARG A 588 17.91 -16.13 -18.64
C ARG A 588 18.78 -15.29 -19.59
N ARG A 589 18.48 -15.31 -20.89
CA ARG A 589 19.15 -14.51 -21.94
C ARG A 589 18.19 -13.60 -22.69
N GLY A 590 16.90 -13.75 -22.45
CA GLY A 590 15.83 -12.98 -23.12
C GLY A 590 15.59 -11.61 -22.51
N ARG A 591 14.45 -11.04 -22.88
CA ARG A 591 14.04 -9.67 -22.54
C ARG A 591 13.99 -9.37 -21.04
N PHE A 592 13.70 -10.40 -20.22
CA PHE A 592 13.46 -10.25 -18.77
C PHE A 592 14.57 -10.91 -17.93
N ALA A 593 15.79 -11.08 -18.49
CA ALA A 593 16.87 -11.86 -17.90
C ALA A 593 17.41 -11.31 -16.58
N ALA A 594 17.23 -10.01 -16.30
CA ALA A 594 17.65 -9.38 -15.05
C ALA A 594 16.70 -9.63 -13.88
N LEU A 595 15.44 -9.99 -14.16
CA LEU A 595 14.49 -10.34 -13.11
C LEU A 595 14.95 -11.60 -12.36
N PRO A 596 14.78 -11.69 -11.02
CA PRO A 596 15.03 -12.92 -10.25
C PRO A 596 14.29 -14.13 -10.84
N HIS A 597 13.04 -13.94 -11.24
CA HIS A 597 12.20 -14.94 -11.90
C HIS A 597 11.55 -14.35 -13.17
N PRO A 598 12.24 -14.48 -14.33
CA PRO A 598 11.71 -14.03 -15.62
C PRO A 598 10.39 -14.71 -15.94
N PRO A 599 9.35 -13.98 -16.42
CA PRO A 599 8.14 -14.60 -16.89
C PRO A 599 8.43 -15.54 -18.07
N ILE A 600 7.69 -16.63 -18.17
CA ILE A 600 7.89 -17.68 -19.16
C ILE A 600 6.89 -17.49 -20.30
N GLU A 601 7.36 -17.29 -21.52
CA GLU A 601 6.51 -17.36 -22.71
C GLU A 601 6.28 -18.82 -23.11
N VAL A 602 5.00 -19.21 -23.23
CA VAL A 602 4.63 -20.53 -23.70
C VAL A 602 4.59 -20.51 -25.22
N GLN A 603 5.62 -21.05 -25.84
CA GLN A 603 5.82 -20.95 -27.30
C GLN A 603 5.34 -22.18 -28.06
N ASP A 604 5.16 -23.33 -27.39
CA ASP A 604 4.74 -24.58 -28.03
C ASP A 604 3.47 -25.13 -27.37
N PHE A 605 2.45 -25.37 -28.18
CA PHE A 605 1.17 -25.99 -27.82
C PHE A 605 0.90 -27.31 -28.55
N VAL A 606 1.86 -27.76 -29.35
CA VAL A 606 1.73 -28.92 -30.26
C VAL A 606 2.64 -30.06 -29.80
N GLY A 607 3.90 -29.76 -29.43
CA GLY A 607 4.87 -30.76 -28.97
C GLY A 607 5.01 -31.93 -29.96
N SER A 608 4.99 -33.15 -29.45
CA SER A 608 5.09 -34.38 -30.24
C SER A 608 3.75 -34.89 -30.79
N LEU A 609 2.65 -34.11 -30.67
CA LEU A 609 1.32 -34.59 -31.10
C LEU A 609 1.26 -34.95 -32.59
N LEU A 610 2.03 -34.26 -33.44
CA LEU A 610 2.08 -34.52 -34.86
C LEU A 610 2.78 -35.83 -35.19
N GLU A 611 3.84 -36.18 -34.48
CA GLU A 611 4.47 -37.51 -34.58
C GLU A 611 3.52 -38.61 -34.11
N LYS A 612 2.90 -38.39 -32.98
CA LYS A 612 2.04 -39.36 -32.30
C LYS A 612 0.76 -39.67 -33.08
N TYR A 613 0.09 -38.64 -33.63
CA TYR A 613 -1.26 -38.78 -34.18
C TYR A 613 -1.37 -38.56 -35.66
N GLU A 614 -0.39 -37.92 -36.32
CA GLU A 614 -0.34 -37.77 -37.77
C GLU A 614 0.73 -38.65 -38.41
N GLY A 615 1.59 -39.30 -37.62
CA GLY A 615 2.68 -40.14 -38.10
C GLY A 615 3.73 -39.37 -38.91
N LEU A 616 3.89 -38.05 -38.63
CA LEU A 616 4.91 -37.25 -39.31
C LEU A 616 6.31 -37.69 -38.86
N ASP A 617 7.23 -37.65 -39.79
CA ASP A 617 8.64 -37.91 -39.50
C ASP A 617 9.19 -36.99 -38.38
N PRO A 618 9.98 -37.54 -37.44
CA PRO A 618 10.55 -36.76 -36.29
C PRO A 618 11.35 -35.52 -36.68
N VAL A 619 11.86 -35.42 -37.93
CA VAL A 619 12.54 -34.22 -38.47
C VAL A 619 11.52 -33.21 -39.03
N VAL A 620 10.39 -33.66 -39.53
CA VAL A 620 9.33 -32.86 -40.15
C VAL A 620 8.37 -32.29 -39.09
N ALA A 621 7.95 -33.11 -38.15
CA ALA A 621 6.94 -32.79 -37.17
C ALA A 621 7.28 -31.49 -36.35
N PRO A 622 8.50 -31.27 -35.85
CA PRO A 622 8.84 -30.04 -35.14
C PRO A 622 8.77 -28.77 -36.00
N GLN A 623 9.05 -28.92 -37.32
CA GLN A 623 8.99 -27.78 -38.26
C GLN A 623 7.54 -27.37 -38.52
N VAL A 624 6.63 -28.34 -38.63
CA VAL A 624 5.19 -28.11 -38.79
C VAL A 624 4.62 -27.55 -37.46
N ALA A 625 5.01 -28.12 -36.34
CA ALA A 625 4.62 -27.60 -35.02
C ALA A 625 5.01 -26.12 -34.86
N ALA A 626 6.21 -25.74 -35.23
CA ALA A 626 6.66 -24.34 -35.19
C ALA A 626 5.80 -23.42 -36.06
N ILE A 627 5.39 -23.88 -37.26
CA ILE A 627 4.48 -23.12 -38.13
C ILE A 627 3.10 -22.97 -37.49
N LEU A 628 2.54 -24.04 -36.91
CA LEU A 628 1.23 -23.99 -36.23
C LEU A 628 1.26 -23.05 -35.01
N ASN A 629 2.33 -23.06 -34.24
CA ASN A 629 2.51 -22.17 -33.09
C ASN A 629 2.67 -20.70 -33.53
N GLU A 630 3.36 -20.41 -34.65
CA GLU A 630 3.43 -19.07 -35.25
C GLU A 630 2.03 -18.60 -35.67
N MET A 631 1.27 -19.46 -36.39
CA MET A 631 -0.10 -19.14 -36.81
C MET A 631 -1.01 -18.82 -35.62
N ARG A 632 -0.84 -19.54 -34.50
CA ARG A 632 -1.57 -19.28 -33.25
C ARG A 632 -1.24 -17.90 -32.68
N ARG A 633 0.04 -17.55 -32.62
CA ARG A 633 0.51 -16.29 -32.01
C ARG A 633 0.15 -15.08 -32.89
N ASP A 634 0.26 -15.24 -34.22
CA ASP A 634 0.22 -14.13 -35.17
C ASP A 634 -1.06 -14.16 -36.05
N ALA A 635 -2.16 -14.69 -35.54
CA ALA A 635 -3.48 -14.71 -36.16
C ALA A 635 -3.43 -15.24 -37.64
N LEU A 636 -2.95 -16.47 -37.81
CA LEU A 636 -2.72 -17.18 -39.07
C LEU A 636 -1.68 -16.51 -40.01
N SER A 637 -1.02 -15.44 -39.59
CA SER A 637 0.07 -14.85 -40.33
C SER A 637 1.32 -15.74 -40.28
N LEU A 638 2.06 -15.81 -41.39
CA LEU A 638 3.32 -16.53 -41.45
C LEU A 638 4.44 -15.60 -41.87
N SER A 639 5.56 -15.72 -41.18
CA SER A 639 6.81 -15.08 -41.56
C SER A 639 7.32 -15.59 -42.93
N PRO A 640 8.16 -14.83 -43.63
CA PRO A 640 8.79 -15.31 -44.88
C PRO A 640 9.52 -16.65 -44.70
N LEU A 641 10.15 -16.87 -43.52
CA LEU A 641 10.86 -18.11 -43.20
C LEU A 641 9.88 -19.30 -43.09
N SER A 642 8.77 -19.14 -42.40
CA SER A 642 7.75 -20.18 -42.28
C SER A 642 7.04 -20.48 -43.59
N ARG A 643 6.83 -19.49 -44.43
CA ARG A 643 6.35 -19.72 -45.80
C ARG A 643 7.34 -20.53 -46.67
N ALA A 644 8.62 -20.24 -46.59
CA ALA A 644 9.68 -21.00 -47.24
C ALA A 644 9.75 -22.44 -46.73
N ARG A 645 9.63 -22.63 -45.43
CA ARG A 645 9.57 -23.97 -44.80
C ARG A 645 8.36 -24.77 -45.28
N LEU A 646 7.18 -24.15 -45.35
CA LEU A 646 5.96 -24.79 -45.79
C LEU A 646 6.14 -25.32 -47.24
N LEU A 647 6.73 -24.54 -48.12
CA LEU A 647 7.04 -24.97 -49.49
C LEU A 647 8.07 -26.11 -49.51
N SER A 648 9.09 -26.09 -48.68
CA SER A 648 10.12 -27.14 -48.62
C SER A 648 9.57 -28.45 -48.10
N LEU A 649 8.60 -28.41 -47.20
CA LEU A 649 7.94 -29.57 -46.64
C LEU A 649 6.87 -30.19 -47.56
N ARG A 650 6.57 -29.55 -48.71
CA ARG A 650 5.55 -29.94 -49.67
C ARG A 650 4.16 -30.18 -49.06
N LEU A 651 3.85 -29.43 -47.96
CA LEU A 651 2.54 -29.46 -47.33
C LEU A 651 1.60 -28.44 -47.98
N SER A 652 0.37 -28.89 -48.23
CA SER A 652 -0.65 -27.95 -48.75
C SER A 652 -1.15 -27.04 -47.60
N TRP A 653 -1.67 -25.87 -47.99
CA TRP A 653 -2.32 -24.98 -47.03
C TRP A 653 -3.51 -25.65 -46.36
N ASN A 654 -4.25 -26.50 -47.07
CA ASN A 654 -5.37 -27.24 -46.52
C ASN A 654 -4.95 -28.26 -45.45
N ASP A 655 -3.81 -28.95 -45.62
CA ASP A 655 -3.28 -29.89 -44.64
C ASP A 655 -2.85 -29.12 -43.38
N LEU A 656 -2.22 -27.97 -43.57
CA LEU A 656 -1.79 -27.11 -42.46
C LEU A 656 -3.01 -26.59 -41.67
N LEU A 657 -4.04 -26.10 -42.33
CA LEU A 657 -5.27 -25.64 -41.68
C LEU A 657 -6.00 -26.80 -40.95
N ARG A 658 -6.05 -28.00 -41.58
CA ARG A 658 -6.62 -29.19 -40.92
C ARG A 658 -5.88 -29.50 -39.60
N MET A 659 -4.54 -29.48 -39.61
CA MET A 659 -3.72 -29.68 -38.41
C MET A 659 -3.89 -28.55 -37.41
N TYR A 660 -3.97 -27.29 -37.89
CA TYR A 660 -4.24 -26.14 -37.05
C TYR A 660 -5.57 -26.29 -36.30
N TYR A 661 -6.65 -26.61 -36.99
CA TYR A 661 -7.96 -26.81 -36.39
C TYR A 661 -7.98 -27.97 -35.38
N LYS A 662 -7.21 -29.02 -35.62
CA LYS A 662 -7.12 -30.20 -34.78
C LYS A 662 -6.26 -29.96 -33.52
N TYR A 663 -5.11 -29.31 -33.62
CA TYR A 663 -4.11 -29.19 -32.58
C TYR A 663 -4.04 -27.84 -31.88
N ILE A 664 -4.45 -26.79 -32.53
CA ILE A 664 -4.55 -25.43 -31.92
C ILE A 664 -6.02 -25.12 -31.65
N GLY A 665 -6.88 -25.20 -32.67
CA GLY A 665 -8.28 -24.89 -32.60
C GLY A 665 -8.63 -23.49 -33.12
N VAL A 666 -9.91 -23.34 -33.46
CA VAL A 666 -10.58 -22.08 -33.79
C VAL A 666 -11.96 -22.10 -33.16
N LEU A 667 -12.69 -20.99 -33.27
CA LEU A 667 -14.10 -20.95 -32.86
C LEU A 667 -14.89 -22.12 -33.52
N GLY A 668 -15.55 -22.94 -32.72
CA GLY A 668 -16.26 -24.16 -33.16
C GLY A 668 -15.41 -25.43 -33.19
N SER A 669 -14.12 -25.39 -32.93
CA SER A 669 -13.32 -26.61 -32.68
C SER A 669 -13.69 -27.27 -31.35
N PRO A 670 -13.50 -28.61 -31.22
CA PRO A 670 -13.62 -29.25 -29.90
C PRO A 670 -12.71 -28.58 -28.88
N SER A 671 -13.26 -28.28 -27.73
CA SER A 671 -12.50 -27.69 -26.63
C SER A 671 -11.42 -28.66 -26.11
N SER A 672 -10.30 -28.09 -25.71
CA SER A 672 -9.17 -28.82 -25.14
C SER A 672 -8.99 -28.49 -23.66
N VAL A 673 -8.52 -29.48 -22.90
CA VAL A 673 -8.08 -29.25 -21.51
C VAL A 673 -6.59 -29.00 -21.54
N TYR A 674 -6.17 -27.87 -20.98
CA TYR A 674 -4.76 -27.53 -20.79
C TYR A 674 -4.42 -27.58 -19.31
N ARG A 675 -3.30 -28.23 -18.98
CA ARG A 675 -2.80 -28.33 -17.61
C ARG A 675 -1.37 -27.79 -17.56
N PHE A 676 -1.18 -26.78 -16.72
CA PHE A 676 0.11 -26.15 -16.43
C PHE A 676 0.57 -26.61 -15.05
N GLU A 677 1.77 -27.18 -14.96
CA GLU A 677 2.34 -27.70 -13.72
C GLU A 677 3.65 -26.96 -13.40
N ALA A 678 3.68 -26.22 -12.28
CA ALA A 678 4.91 -25.62 -11.77
C ALA A 678 5.79 -26.70 -11.15
N VAL A 679 7.05 -26.77 -11.61
CA VAL A 679 8.04 -27.72 -11.12
C VAL A 679 9.04 -27.00 -10.23
N TRP A 680 9.27 -27.53 -9.03
CA TRP A 680 10.24 -27.04 -8.07
C TRP A 680 10.92 -28.21 -7.39
N HIS A 681 12.28 -28.21 -7.36
CA HIS A 681 13.10 -29.34 -6.95
C HIS A 681 12.68 -30.68 -7.62
N GLY A 682 12.44 -30.60 -8.94
CA GLY A 682 12.09 -31.74 -9.78
C GLY A 682 10.67 -32.30 -9.55
N ARG A 683 9.85 -31.68 -8.70
CA ARG A 683 8.49 -32.11 -8.36
C ARG A 683 7.45 -31.10 -8.80
N THR A 684 6.29 -31.58 -9.27
CA THR A 684 5.11 -30.75 -9.47
C THR A 684 4.58 -30.30 -8.11
N VAL A 685 4.52 -28.97 -7.88
CA VAL A 685 4.12 -28.37 -6.61
C VAL A 685 2.84 -27.56 -6.71
N ARG A 686 2.48 -27.10 -7.91
CA ARG A 686 1.25 -26.36 -8.18
C ARG A 686 0.75 -26.67 -9.59
N THR A 687 -0.57 -26.73 -9.75
CA THR A 687 -1.22 -27.02 -11.02
C THR A 687 -2.33 -26.03 -11.30
N VAL A 688 -2.43 -25.60 -12.56
CA VAL A 688 -3.54 -24.81 -13.09
C VAL A 688 -4.13 -25.60 -14.26
N VAL A 689 -5.43 -25.85 -14.22
CA VAL A 689 -6.18 -26.51 -15.31
C VAL A 689 -7.08 -25.50 -16.00
N ARG A 690 -6.97 -25.40 -17.31
CA ARG A 690 -7.80 -24.56 -18.15
C ARG A 690 -8.67 -25.47 -19.02
N GLU A 691 -9.95 -25.45 -18.78
CA GLU A 691 -10.98 -26.23 -19.52
C GLU A 691 -12.26 -25.39 -19.63
N PRO A 692 -13.24 -25.79 -20.45
CA PRO A 692 -14.52 -25.11 -20.51
C PRO A 692 -15.18 -24.98 -19.14
N VAL A 693 -15.73 -23.81 -18.86
CA VAL A 693 -16.45 -23.54 -17.62
C VAL A 693 -17.70 -24.41 -17.56
N GLN A 694 -17.80 -25.23 -16.52
CA GLN A 694 -18.94 -26.12 -16.27
C GLN A 694 -19.79 -25.66 -15.09
N SER A 695 -19.17 -24.96 -14.14
CA SER A 695 -19.86 -24.40 -12.98
C SER A 695 -19.16 -23.14 -12.52
N VAL A 696 -19.96 -22.21 -11.99
CA VAL A 696 -19.48 -20.98 -11.36
C VAL A 696 -19.69 -21.09 -9.86
N ARG A 697 -18.67 -20.71 -9.09
CA ARG A 697 -18.74 -20.62 -7.63
C ARG A 697 -18.33 -19.22 -7.18
N LEU A 698 -18.92 -18.76 -6.12
CA LEU A 698 -18.52 -17.53 -5.44
C LEU A 698 -17.52 -17.87 -4.32
N GLU A 699 -16.29 -17.44 -4.46
CA GLU A 699 -15.28 -17.50 -3.40
C GLU A 699 -15.40 -16.23 -2.56
N CYS A 700 -15.53 -16.40 -1.24
CA CYS A 700 -15.58 -15.33 -0.26
C CYS A 700 -14.40 -15.45 0.71
N THR A 701 -13.49 -14.50 0.68
CA THR A 701 -12.34 -14.45 1.58
C THR A 701 -12.48 -13.29 2.54
N VAL A 702 -12.46 -13.55 3.85
CA VAL A 702 -12.46 -12.53 4.89
C VAL A 702 -11.05 -12.36 5.44
N TYR A 703 -10.51 -11.17 5.28
CA TYR A 703 -9.25 -10.78 5.91
C TYR A 703 -9.52 -10.25 7.32
N ASN A 704 -8.70 -10.67 8.28
CA ASN A 704 -8.89 -10.34 9.71
C ASN A 704 -10.27 -10.78 10.25
N PRO A 705 -10.58 -12.10 10.29
CA PRO A 705 -11.86 -12.57 10.79
C PRO A 705 -12.02 -12.43 12.32
N LEU A 706 -10.98 -12.04 13.04
CA LEU A 706 -11.01 -11.73 14.46
C LEU A 706 -10.93 -10.22 14.65
N LEU A 707 -12.04 -9.60 15.02
CA LEU A 707 -12.18 -8.16 15.21
C LEU A 707 -12.17 -7.79 16.69
N THR A 708 -11.65 -6.60 17.00
CA THR A 708 -11.63 -6.06 18.35
C THR A 708 -12.40 -4.74 18.42
N ASP A 709 -13.54 -4.74 19.12
CA ASP A 709 -14.38 -3.55 19.29
C ASP A 709 -14.09 -2.86 20.62
N GLY A 710 -13.93 -1.55 20.60
CA GLY A 710 -13.65 -0.70 21.75
C GLY A 710 -14.17 0.73 21.52
N PRO A 711 -13.51 1.75 22.08
CA PRO A 711 -13.76 3.14 21.71
C PRO A 711 -13.60 3.37 20.21
N THR A 712 -12.62 2.72 19.60
CA THR A 712 -12.46 2.61 18.14
C THR A 712 -13.22 1.39 17.62
N TRP A 713 -13.95 1.55 16.54
CA TRP A 713 -14.52 0.41 15.80
C TRP A 713 -13.44 -0.31 15.01
N ASP A 714 -13.65 -1.59 14.74
CA ASP A 714 -12.75 -2.42 13.94
C ASP A 714 -13.44 -2.94 12.67
N CYS A 715 -12.67 -3.45 11.71
CA CYS A 715 -13.18 -3.81 10.41
C CYS A 715 -12.46 -5.02 9.81
N ALA A 716 -13.23 -5.88 9.15
CA ALA A 716 -12.72 -6.91 8.26
C ALA A 716 -12.92 -6.50 6.79
N ALA A 717 -11.89 -6.69 5.96
CA ALA A 717 -12.03 -6.60 4.52
C ALA A 717 -12.51 -7.93 3.95
N VAL A 718 -13.41 -7.88 2.98
CA VAL A 718 -13.99 -9.04 2.30
C VAL A 718 -13.69 -8.95 0.81
N SER A 719 -13.07 -10.00 0.27
CA SER A 719 -12.88 -10.22 -1.16
C SER A 719 -13.91 -11.22 -1.66
N LEU A 720 -14.54 -10.91 -2.78
CA LEU A 720 -15.50 -11.74 -3.49
C LEU A 720 -14.98 -12.02 -4.89
N ARG A 721 -14.91 -13.27 -5.30
CA ARG A 721 -14.40 -13.66 -6.61
C ARG A 721 -15.26 -14.75 -7.22
N ALA A 722 -15.63 -14.59 -8.50
CA ALA A 722 -16.22 -15.68 -9.28
C ALA A 722 -15.10 -16.59 -9.80
N ILE A 723 -15.23 -17.87 -9.54
CA ILE A 723 -14.29 -18.92 -9.97
C ILE A 723 -15.00 -20.08 -10.64
N ASP A 724 -14.29 -20.77 -11.54
CA ASP A 724 -14.78 -22.00 -12.17
C ASP A 724 -14.60 -23.22 -11.26
N GLN A 725 -14.92 -24.42 -11.78
CA GLN A 725 -14.77 -25.70 -11.09
C GLN A 725 -13.31 -26.03 -10.67
N ASN A 726 -12.32 -25.45 -11.36
CA ASN A 726 -10.89 -25.62 -11.10
C ASN A 726 -10.28 -24.50 -10.22
N GLY A 727 -11.10 -23.54 -9.79
CA GLY A 727 -10.65 -22.39 -9.00
C GLY A 727 -10.03 -21.28 -9.86
N ASN A 728 -10.19 -21.32 -11.17
CA ASN A 728 -9.75 -20.23 -12.03
C ASN A 728 -10.70 -19.05 -11.94
N PHE A 729 -10.13 -17.87 -11.90
CA PHE A 729 -10.83 -16.60 -11.90
C PHE A 729 -11.59 -16.38 -13.21
N LEU A 730 -12.83 -15.87 -13.11
CA LEU A 730 -13.75 -15.63 -14.21
C LEU A 730 -13.94 -14.13 -14.47
N PRO A 731 -13.12 -13.49 -15.31
CA PRO A 731 -13.08 -12.03 -15.46
C PRO A 731 -14.33 -11.43 -16.12
N TYR A 732 -15.15 -12.23 -16.77
CA TYR A 732 -16.36 -11.77 -17.46
C TYR A 732 -17.67 -12.05 -16.68
N CYS A 733 -17.57 -12.60 -15.47
CA CYS A 733 -18.70 -12.74 -14.57
C CYS A 733 -19.09 -11.37 -14.00
N GLY A 734 -20.26 -10.88 -14.30
CA GLY A 734 -20.75 -9.56 -13.92
C GLY A 734 -21.96 -9.58 -12.98
N GLU A 735 -22.34 -10.74 -12.46
CA GLU A 735 -23.52 -10.96 -11.65
C GLU A 735 -23.48 -10.13 -10.36
N ALA A 736 -24.67 -9.78 -9.87
CA ALA A 736 -24.83 -9.12 -8.59
C ALA A 736 -24.72 -10.11 -7.44
N VAL A 737 -23.98 -9.74 -6.41
CA VAL A 737 -23.90 -10.49 -5.15
C VAL A 737 -24.71 -9.77 -4.10
N GLN A 738 -25.70 -10.44 -3.55
CA GLN A 738 -26.47 -9.99 -2.41
C GLN A 738 -25.74 -10.37 -1.11
N LEU A 739 -25.55 -9.38 -0.23
CA LEU A 739 -24.85 -9.50 1.03
C LEU A 739 -25.82 -9.27 2.18
N SER A 740 -25.76 -10.11 3.19
CA SER A 740 -26.43 -9.90 4.47
C SER A 740 -25.55 -10.37 5.62
N VAL A 741 -25.75 -9.78 6.79
CA VAL A 741 -24.96 -10.12 7.98
C VAL A 741 -25.84 -10.42 9.16
N GLU A 742 -25.40 -11.37 9.97
CA GLU A 742 -25.92 -11.66 11.30
C GLU A 742 -24.88 -11.37 12.36
N GLY A 743 -25.33 -10.99 13.58
CA GLY A 743 -24.41 -10.73 14.69
C GLY A 743 -23.92 -9.28 14.77
N PRO A 744 -22.81 -9.03 15.52
CA PRO A 744 -22.39 -7.70 15.92
C PRO A 744 -21.53 -6.96 14.88
N VAL A 745 -21.85 -7.09 13.60
CA VAL A 745 -21.22 -6.37 12.50
C VAL A 745 -22.24 -5.72 11.57
N ARG A 746 -21.81 -4.73 10.82
CA ARG A 746 -22.59 -4.09 9.74
C ARG A 746 -21.76 -3.99 8.47
N ILE A 747 -22.40 -4.04 7.32
CA ILE A 747 -21.76 -3.82 6.01
C ILE A 747 -21.46 -2.31 5.86
N LEU A 748 -20.23 -1.99 5.41
CA LEU A 748 -19.87 -0.66 4.92
C LEU A 748 -20.04 -0.64 3.40
N GLY A 749 -21.01 0.14 2.93
CA GLY A 749 -21.39 0.19 1.52
C GLY A 749 -22.74 -0.49 1.26
N PRO A 750 -23.06 -0.80 -0.02
CA PRO A 750 -24.34 -1.40 -0.40
C PRO A 750 -24.42 -2.89 0.01
N SER A 751 -25.65 -3.35 0.21
CA SER A 751 -25.94 -4.78 0.44
C SER A 751 -26.05 -5.59 -0.85
N VAL A 752 -26.02 -4.95 -2.01
CA VAL A 752 -25.94 -5.60 -3.32
C VAL A 752 -24.75 -5.01 -4.06
N VAL A 753 -23.76 -5.82 -4.42
CA VAL A 753 -22.56 -5.40 -5.11
C VAL A 753 -22.42 -6.16 -6.44
N PRO A 754 -22.18 -5.47 -7.56
CA PRO A 754 -21.90 -6.14 -8.83
C PRO A 754 -20.47 -6.69 -8.81
N LEU A 755 -20.25 -7.87 -9.38
CA LEU A 755 -18.94 -8.32 -9.75
C LEU A 755 -18.43 -7.47 -10.92
N ARG A 756 -17.31 -6.81 -10.76
CA ARG A 756 -16.64 -6.01 -11.79
C ARG A 756 -15.44 -6.78 -12.30
N GLY A 757 -15.61 -7.41 -13.45
CA GLY A 757 -14.60 -8.32 -13.96
C GLY A 757 -14.41 -9.52 -13.02
N GLY A 758 -15.51 -10.14 -12.58
CA GLY A 758 -15.50 -11.31 -11.70
C GLY A 758 -15.07 -11.05 -10.26
N MET A 759 -14.83 -9.81 -9.87
CA MET A 759 -14.39 -9.45 -8.53
C MET A 759 -15.25 -8.35 -7.92
N ALA A 760 -15.39 -8.38 -6.61
CA ALA A 760 -15.97 -7.33 -5.80
C ALA A 760 -15.37 -7.39 -4.40
N GLY A 761 -15.83 -6.53 -3.52
CA GLY A 761 -15.49 -6.56 -2.11
C GLY A 761 -16.45 -5.75 -1.28
N THR A 762 -16.31 -5.88 0.01
CA THR A 762 -16.99 -5.06 1.00
C THR A 762 -16.18 -5.01 2.28
N TYR A 763 -16.67 -4.26 3.26
CA TYR A 763 -16.07 -4.17 4.59
C TYR A 763 -17.14 -4.43 5.65
N LEU A 764 -16.75 -5.12 6.72
CA LEU A 764 -17.62 -5.47 7.84
C LEU A 764 -17.13 -4.77 9.10
N ALA A 765 -17.82 -3.73 9.54
CA ALA A 765 -17.47 -2.94 10.72
C ALA A 765 -18.20 -3.43 11.97
N THR A 766 -17.52 -3.40 13.12
CA THR A 766 -18.11 -3.73 14.43
C THR A 766 -19.17 -2.72 14.89
N THR A 767 -20.15 -3.18 15.68
CA THR A 767 -21.32 -2.38 16.10
C THR A 767 -21.39 -2.10 17.60
N GLY A 768 -20.30 -2.27 18.34
CA GLY A 768 -20.25 -2.00 19.79
C GLY A 768 -20.56 -3.22 20.65
N ARG A 769 -20.73 -4.42 20.12
CA ARG A 769 -21.01 -5.65 20.86
C ARG A 769 -20.04 -6.76 20.49
N ALA A 770 -19.73 -7.63 21.44
CA ALA A 770 -18.98 -8.87 21.17
C ALA A 770 -19.92 -9.99 20.70
N GLY A 771 -19.37 -10.97 20.01
CA GLY A 771 -20.09 -12.16 19.58
C GLY A 771 -19.60 -12.73 18.24
N ARG A 772 -20.24 -13.82 17.83
CA ARG A 772 -20.06 -14.39 16.52
C ARG A 772 -20.88 -13.59 15.49
N ALA A 773 -20.30 -13.37 14.33
CA ALA A 773 -20.98 -12.79 13.18
C ALA A 773 -20.88 -13.73 11.97
N VAL A 774 -21.86 -13.67 11.08
CA VAL A 774 -21.88 -14.44 9.83
C VAL A 774 -22.22 -13.48 8.68
N LEU A 775 -21.41 -13.52 7.65
CA LEU A 775 -21.70 -12.91 6.36
C LEU A 775 -22.28 -13.96 5.44
N HIS A 776 -23.44 -13.70 4.87
CA HIS A 776 -24.07 -14.50 3.82
C HIS A 776 -23.91 -13.79 2.48
N CYS A 777 -23.44 -14.53 1.48
CA CYS A 777 -23.26 -14.05 0.10
C CYS A 777 -24.08 -14.92 -0.84
N LYS A 778 -24.97 -14.29 -1.62
CA LYS A 778 -25.83 -14.98 -2.61
C LYS A 778 -25.57 -14.39 -3.99
N MET A 779 -25.34 -15.27 -4.96
CA MET A 779 -25.17 -14.94 -6.37
C MET A 779 -26.03 -15.87 -7.20
N GLU A 780 -26.75 -15.35 -8.16
CA GLU A 780 -27.55 -16.18 -9.07
C GLU A 780 -26.65 -17.15 -9.84
N GLY A 781 -27.03 -18.41 -9.93
CA GLY A 781 -26.28 -19.46 -10.62
C GLY A 781 -25.12 -20.06 -9.81
N ALA A 782 -24.89 -19.64 -8.58
CA ALA A 782 -23.90 -20.22 -7.68
C ALA A 782 -24.50 -20.65 -6.35
N LEU A 783 -23.81 -21.54 -5.64
CA LEU A 783 -24.18 -21.92 -4.28
C LEU A 783 -23.97 -20.76 -3.32
N ASP A 784 -24.90 -20.60 -2.37
CA ASP A 784 -24.76 -19.63 -1.28
C ASP A 784 -23.46 -19.88 -0.50
N THR A 785 -22.74 -18.81 -0.20
CA THR A 785 -21.46 -18.86 0.51
C THR A 785 -21.57 -18.09 1.82
N GLU A 786 -20.99 -18.62 2.87
CA GLU A 786 -20.98 -18.00 4.20
C GLU A 786 -19.55 -17.81 4.69
N ALA A 787 -19.33 -16.73 5.44
CA ALA A 787 -18.09 -16.51 6.16
C ALA A 787 -18.34 -16.10 7.61
N VAL A 788 -17.54 -16.66 8.52
CA VAL A 788 -17.70 -16.48 9.97
C VAL A 788 -16.62 -15.55 10.50
N LEU A 789 -17.03 -14.61 11.35
CA LEU A 789 -16.17 -13.68 12.06
C LEU A 789 -16.43 -13.75 13.57
N THR A 790 -15.48 -13.31 14.34
CA THR A 790 -15.61 -13.17 15.79
C THR A 790 -15.26 -11.75 16.20
N VAL A 791 -16.16 -11.10 16.93
CA VAL A 791 -15.93 -9.78 17.53
C VAL A 791 -15.65 -9.96 19.01
N ARG A 792 -14.52 -9.45 19.49
CA ARG A 792 -14.16 -9.37 20.91
C ARG A 792 -14.28 -7.94 21.39
N LYS A 793 -14.59 -7.76 22.68
CA LYS A 793 -14.45 -6.44 23.33
C LYS A 793 -12.98 -6.25 23.74
N ARG A 794 -12.50 -5.05 23.52
CA ARG A 794 -11.26 -4.59 24.13
C ARG A 794 -11.53 -4.43 25.64
N SER A 795 -10.78 -5.14 26.45
CA SER A 795 -10.86 -5.05 27.93
C SER A 795 -10.36 -3.68 28.39
#